data_7b1832cc8ba71aad9084c7f0231af10a
#
_entry.id   7b1832cc8ba71aad9084c7f0231af10a
#
_cell.length_a   1.000
_cell.length_b   1.000
_cell.length_c   1.000
_cell.angle_alpha   90.00
_cell.angle_beta   90.00
_cell.angle_gamma   90.00
#
_symmetry.space_group_name_H-M   'P 1'
#
loop_
_entity.id
_entity.type
_entity.pdbx_description
1 polymer ?
#
loop_
_entity_poly.entity_id
_entity_poly.type
_entity_poly.pdbx_seq_one_letter_code
_entity_poly.pdbx_strand_id
1 'polypeptide(L)'
;MSVEERARALRAAIRHHEERYYIHNDPEISDEEFDRLLHELERIEAEHPELVTSDSPTQRVGGRAVEGFETVEHVVPMLSLDNAYNEEELRAFDERVRRSLRTAGRPAAGPVDHSSETPIDTAVAYVAELKIDGLSIALTYEGGRLRRGATRGDGSRGEDVTSNVRTIRAIPLALRAPEGSAAPPPGLVEIRGEVYLPRASFERINRELEDAGEPLFANARNTAAGTMRNLDPSLVSKRNMGAFVYQLVMAPGSPSIAPGDTGGTDGSPFHSHADTLTALRSWGLPVEPHWRRCASIDEVVAFCAEWSEKRRALEFETDGVVIKVDDLAVRQRLGATAKFPRWATAFKFPAQQATTTLTAIEVNVGRTGAVTPYAVLEPVKLAGSTISMATLHNAEDVARKDVRPGDRVLIEKGGDVIPKVVKAILPHPDGVARSEPWTMPTHCKECGSRLQRDEEAVVWRCENTSCPARIRRSLEHFASRTAMNIEGLGASLVDQLIEQGLIHDYADLYHLTAEQLETLIVAPKEPKSDRAVPRKLGKVGRNVIAQLERSKANDLSRLIYALGIRHVGEKAAATLARHFRSMERLMASSIDALQSVSEIGPVVAASVRAFAEEPRNEELVRKLKAAGVNMASQAPEPGTQLGPLAGKTFVLTGTLTAMSREEATAALERLGAKVSGSVSKKTSYVVFGAEAGSKLEKAEQLGVDRMDETQFLAFLTAYT
;
A
#
# COMPACT_ATOMS: atom_id res chain seq x y z
N MET A 1 30.06 39.91 -11.40
CA MET A 1 29.53 38.61 -11.04
C MET A 1 29.86 37.66 -12.19
N SER A 2 30.55 36.55 -11.96
CA SER A 2 30.79 35.55 -13.01
C SER A 2 29.47 34.87 -13.41
N VAL A 3 29.44 34.23 -14.57
CA VAL A 3 28.26 33.48 -15.05
C VAL A 3 27.89 32.39 -14.04
N GLU A 4 28.89 31.71 -13.48
CA GLU A 4 28.70 30.68 -12.45
C GLU A 4 28.11 31.27 -11.16
N GLU A 5 28.60 32.41 -10.69
CA GLU A 5 28.05 33.12 -9.52
C GLU A 5 26.61 33.55 -9.77
N ARG A 6 26.29 34.01 -10.98
CA ARG A 6 24.93 34.39 -11.37
C ARG A 6 23.97 33.20 -11.38
N ALA A 7 24.37 32.08 -11.98
CA ALA A 7 23.58 30.85 -11.97
C ALA A 7 23.31 30.35 -10.54
N ARG A 8 24.32 30.40 -9.65
CA ARG A 8 24.19 30.03 -8.23
C ARG A 8 23.20 30.95 -7.50
N ALA A 9 23.30 32.26 -7.72
CA ALA A 9 22.40 33.26 -7.13
C ALA A 9 20.95 33.07 -7.60
N LEU A 10 20.75 32.83 -8.91
CA LEU A 10 19.40 32.56 -9.46
C LEU A 10 18.78 31.30 -8.86
N ARG A 11 19.53 30.20 -8.77
CA ARG A 11 19.02 28.97 -8.12
C ARG A 11 18.64 29.20 -6.67
N ALA A 12 19.43 29.99 -5.92
CA ALA A 12 19.12 30.31 -4.54
C ALA A 12 17.84 31.18 -4.43
N ALA A 13 17.70 32.19 -5.29
CA ALA A 13 16.52 33.08 -5.31
C ALA A 13 15.25 32.30 -5.71
N ILE A 14 15.29 31.49 -6.76
CA ILE A 14 14.14 30.68 -7.21
C ILE A 14 13.70 29.74 -6.09
N ARG A 15 14.63 29.01 -5.44
CA ARG A 15 14.31 28.15 -4.31
C ARG A 15 13.71 28.87 -3.13
N HIS A 16 14.20 30.08 -2.82
CA HIS A 16 13.64 30.90 -1.76
C HIS A 16 12.18 31.26 -2.06
N HIS A 17 11.88 31.72 -3.28
CA HIS A 17 10.52 32.11 -3.66
C HIS A 17 9.58 30.90 -3.80
N GLU A 18 10.07 29.73 -4.24
CA GLU A 18 9.30 28.48 -4.20
C GLU A 18 8.89 28.13 -2.76
N GLU A 19 9.80 28.28 -1.80
CA GLU A 19 9.51 28.02 -0.38
C GLU A 19 8.48 28.99 0.20
N ARG A 20 8.65 30.29 -0.08
CA ARG A 20 7.70 31.32 0.36
C ARG A 20 6.31 31.05 -0.17
N TYR A 21 6.19 30.67 -1.44
CA TYR A 21 4.93 30.38 -2.10
C TYR A 21 4.30 29.05 -1.65
N TYR A 22 5.05 27.94 -1.77
CA TYR A 22 4.48 26.59 -1.60
C TYR A 22 4.47 26.06 -0.16
N ILE A 23 5.35 26.59 0.72
CA ILE A 23 5.47 26.11 2.10
C ILE A 23 4.90 27.11 3.10
N HIS A 24 5.15 28.40 2.88
CA HIS A 24 4.71 29.44 3.80
C HIS A 24 3.42 30.15 3.37
N ASN A 25 2.94 29.93 2.13
CA ASN A 25 1.79 30.59 1.52
C ASN A 25 1.88 32.14 1.66
N ASP A 26 3.09 32.66 1.47
CA ASP A 26 3.44 34.07 1.67
C ASP A 26 4.40 34.53 0.55
N PRO A 27 3.90 34.68 -0.70
CA PRO A 27 4.71 35.06 -1.85
C PRO A 27 5.26 36.50 -1.70
N GLU A 28 6.56 36.63 -1.98
CA GLU A 28 7.27 37.92 -1.92
C GLU A 28 7.40 38.61 -3.27
N ILE A 29 7.22 37.86 -4.37
CA ILE A 29 7.29 38.36 -5.75
C ILE A 29 6.07 37.88 -6.55
N SER A 30 5.80 38.55 -7.67
CA SER A 30 4.76 38.13 -8.61
C SER A 30 5.18 36.89 -9.42
N ASP A 31 4.19 36.19 -9.98
CA ASP A 31 4.44 35.06 -10.89
C ASP A 31 5.30 35.48 -12.10
N GLU A 32 5.07 36.70 -12.66
CA GLU A 32 5.87 37.22 -13.74
C GLU A 32 7.34 37.46 -13.36
N GLU A 33 7.61 37.90 -12.15
CA GLU A 33 8.97 38.09 -11.66
C GLU A 33 9.64 36.75 -11.40
N PHE A 34 8.90 35.76 -10.89
CA PHE A 34 9.39 34.40 -10.73
C PHE A 34 9.77 33.76 -12.07
N ASP A 35 8.89 33.87 -13.08
CA ASP A 35 9.13 33.35 -14.43
C ASP A 35 10.37 34.00 -15.08
N ARG A 36 10.60 35.30 -14.87
CA ARG A 36 11.81 35.97 -15.34
C ARG A 36 13.08 35.38 -14.75
N LEU A 37 13.10 35.08 -13.44
CA LEU A 37 14.25 34.45 -12.80
C LEU A 37 14.50 33.06 -13.38
N LEU A 38 13.45 32.28 -13.61
CA LEU A 38 13.53 30.93 -14.16
C LEU A 38 14.05 30.95 -15.60
N HIS A 39 13.50 31.80 -16.47
CA HIS A 39 13.93 31.93 -17.86
C HIS A 39 15.40 32.42 -17.97
N GLU A 40 15.83 33.32 -17.07
CA GLU A 40 17.23 33.73 -17.03
C GLU A 40 18.16 32.56 -16.69
N LEU A 41 17.78 31.71 -15.72
CA LEU A 41 18.52 30.53 -15.35
C LEU A 41 18.54 29.50 -16.50
N GLU A 42 17.42 29.25 -17.15
CA GLU A 42 17.30 28.36 -18.30
C GLU A 42 18.24 28.77 -19.43
N ARG A 43 18.28 30.08 -19.73
CA ARG A 43 19.19 30.61 -20.76
C ARG A 43 20.64 30.39 -20.40
N ILE A 44 21.04 30.68 -19.14
CA ILE A 44 22.42 30.49 -18.70
C ILE A 44 22.80 29.00 -18.78
N GLU A 45 21.93 28.09 -18.34
CA GLU A 45 22.20 26.66 -18.35
C GLU A 45 22.16 26.05 -19.77
N ALA A 46 21.44 26.67 -20.70
CA ALA A 46 21.47 26.30 -22.13
C ALA A 46 22.79 26.74 -22.81
N GLU A 47 23.29 27.95 -22.49
CA GLU A 47 24.55 28.48 -22.97
C GLU A 47 25.77 27.81 -22.32
N HIS A 48 25.61 27.32 -21.09
CA HIS A 48 26.66 26.71 -20.25
C HIS A 48 26.20 25.37 -19.63
N PRO A 49 26.12 24.28 -20.42
CA PRO A 49 25.64 22.98 -19.95
C PRO A 49 26.45 22.39 -18.78
N GLU A 50 27.70 22.78 -18.62
CA GLU A 50 28.59 22.39 -17.51
C GLU A 50 28.11 22.96 -16.16
N LEU A 51 27.31 24.00 -16.16
CA LEU A 51 26.74 24.60 -14.95
C LEU A 51 25.44 23.93 -14.51
N VAL A 52 24.85 23.05 -15.31
CA VAL A 52 23.63 22.32 -14.96
C VAL A 52 23.88 21.38 -13.78
N THR A 53 23.10 21.52 -12.72
CA THR A 53 23.17 20.60 -11.56
C THR A 53 21.87 19.78 -11.49
N SER A 54 21.95 18.55 -10.96
CA SER A 54 20.79 17.65 -10.86
C SER A 54 19.67 18.19 -9.98
N ASP A 55 19.97 19.18 -9.15
CA ASP A 55 19.05 19.89 -8.25
C ASP A 55 18.67 21.28 -8.75
N SER A 56 19.03 21.66 -9.99
CA SER A 56 18.59 22.94 -10.57
C SER A 56 17.07 22.98 -10.72
N PRO A 57 16.42 24.12 -10.42
CA PRO A 57 14.99 24.32 -10.70
C PRO A 57 14.61 24.05 -12.16
N THR A 58 15.52 24.26 -13.13
CA THR A 58 15.31 23.96 -14.56
C THR A 58 15.17 22.47 -14.84
N GLN A 59 15.64 21.58 -13.94
CA GLN A 59 15.55 20.13 -14.10
C GLN A 59 14.19 19.55 -13.66
N ARG A 60 13.23 20.40 -13.27
CA ARG A 60 11.89 19.94 -12.85
C ARG A 60 11.03 19.47 -14.04
N VAL A 61 11.18 20.04 -15.22
CA VAL A 61 10.29 19.81 -16.39
C VAL A 61 10.98 19.09 -17.54
N GLY A 62 12.26 18.74 -17.45
CA GLY A 62 13.11 18.24 -18.54
C GLY A 62 12.93 16.75 -18.91
N GLY A 63 11.85 16.06 -18.51
CA GLY A 63 11.66 14.64 -18.81
C GLY A 63 11.00 14.39 -20.17
N ARG A 64 11.61 13.52 -21.02
CA ARG A 64 10.88 12.89 -22.13
C ARG A 64 9.85 11.92 -21.57
N ALA A 65 8.74 11.69 -22.31
CA ALA A 65 7.79 10.64 -21.98
C ALA A 65 8.55 9.29 -21.81
N VAL A 66 8.29 8.61 -20.70
CA VAL A 66 8.92 7.31 -20.41
C VAL A 66 8.12 6.17 -21.04
N GLU A 67 8.76 5.05 -21.37
CA GLU A 67 8.08 3.90 -21.97
C GLU A 67 7.32 3.05 -20.92
N GLY A 68 7.57 3.27 -19.63
CA GLY A 68 6.94 2.60 -18.50
C GLY A 68 7.64 2.98 -17.19
N PHE A 69 7.07 2.56 -16.07
CA PHE A 69 7.67 2.76 -14.74
C PHE A 69 8.37 1.50 -14.26
N GLU A 70 9.60 1.63 -13.81
CA GLU A 70 10.31 0.54 -13.15
C GLU A 70 9.72 0.25 -11.78
N THR A 71 9.75 -1.01 -11.37
CA THR A 71 9.36 -1.40 -10.02
C THR A 71 10.57 -1.32 -9.10
N VAL A 72 10.41 -0.65 -7.96
CA VAL A 72 11.45 -0.43 -6.96
C VAL A 72 11.02 -0.91 -5.59
N GLU A 73 11.95 -1.40 -4.79
CA GLU A 73 11.70 -1.82 -3.40
C GLU A 73 11.80 -0.64 -2.45
N HIS A 74 10.92 -0.63 -1.42
CA HIS A 74 10.98 0.33 -0.32
C HIS A 74 12.04 -0.09 0.69
N VAL A 75 12.71 0.90 1.31
CA VAL A 75 13.71 0.67 2.37
C VAL A 75 13.09 -0.10 3.55
N VAL A 76 11.87 0.24 3.92
CA VAL A 76 11.04 -0.44 4.91
C VAL A 76 9.61 -0.53 4.34
N PRO A 77 8.85 -1.61 4.55
CA PRO A 77 7.48 -1.72 4.04
C PRO A 77 6.58 -0.55 4.45
N MET A 78 5.75 -0.07 3.52
CA MET A 78 4.74 0.98 3.73
C MET A 78 3.45 0.32 4.20
N LEU A 79 3.26 0.20 5.51
CA LEU A 79 2.10 -0.43 6.12
C LEU A 79 0.83 0.42 5.96
N SER A 80 -0.32 -0.25 5.96
CA SER A 80 -1.61 0.42 6.10
C SER A 80 -1.83 0.82 7.56
N LEU A 81 -2.86 1.65 7.82
CA LEU A 81 -3.28 2.00 9.18
C LEU A 81 -4.56 1.23 9.55
N ASP A 82 -4.70 0.88 10.82
CA ASP A 82 -5.97 0.46 11.39
C ASP A 82 -6.93 1.66 11.45
N ASN A 83 -8.25 1.42 11.43
CA ASN A 83 -9.23 2.51 11.42
C ASN A 83 -10.00 2.57 12.74
N ALA A 84 -10.35 3.79 13.15
CA ALA A 84 -11.31 4.11 14.18
C ALA A 84 -12.38 5.04 13.60
N TYR A 85 -13.66 4.81 13.90
CA TYR A 85 -14.80 5.55 13.33
C TYR A 85 -15.56 6.38 14.38
N ASN A 86 -15.24 6.21 15.65
CA ASN A 86 -15.88 6.89 16.76
C ASN A 86 -14.90 7.06 17.93
N GLU A 87 -15.32 7.79 18.95
CA GLU A 87 -14.55 8.06 20.15
C GLU A 87 -14.22 6.77 20.94
N GLU A 88 -15.16 5.83 21.03
CA GLU A 88 -14.98 4.57 21.77
C GLU A 88 -13.84 3.76 21.17
N GLU A 89 -13.75 3.69 19.85
CA GLU A 89 -12.66 2.99 19.15
C GLU A 89 -11.30 3.69 19.31
N LEU A 90 -11.28 5.04 19.37
CA LEU A 90 -10.06 5.78 19.71
C LEU A 90 -9.58 5.49 21.13
N ARG A 91 -10.51 5.46 22.10
CA ARG A 91 -10.19 5.11 23.50
C ARG A 91 -9.73 3.65 23.61
N ALA A 92 -10.35 2.75 22.87
CA ALA A 92 -9.90 1.34 22.80
C ALA A 92 -8.49 1.23 22.18
N PHE A 93 -8.11 2.07 21.22
CA PHE A 93 -6.74 2.14 20.73
C PHE A 93 -5.76 2.57 21.83
N ASP A 94 -6.04 3.64 22.58
CA ASP A 94 -5.21 4.09 23.70
C ASP A 94 -5.06 2.99 24.77
N GLU A 95 -6.14 2.30 25.13
CA GLU A 95 -6.08 1.18 26.07
C GLU A 95 -5.21 0.02 25.57
N ARG A 96 -5.27 -0.30 24.25
CA ARG A 96 -4.39 -1.31 23.67
C ARG A 96 -2.93 -0.91 23.76
N VAL A 97 -2.60 0.36 23.46
CA VAL A 97 -1.25 0.92 23.57
C VAL A 97 -0.76 0.81 25.02
N ARG A 98 -1.52 1.32 25.99
CA ARG A 98 -1.17 1.29 27.42
C ARG A 98 -1.02 -0.16 27.94
N ARG A 99 -1.91 -1.07 27.56
CA ARG A 99 -1.84 -2.49 27.93
C ARG A 99 -0.56 -3.15 27.40
N SER A 100 -0.22 -2.89 26.14
CA SER A 100 1.01 -3.41 25.52
C SER A 100 2.27 -2.92 26.22
N LEU A 101 2.29 -1.67 26.68
CA LEU A 101 3.41 -1.10 27.42
C LEU A 101 3.54 -1.69 28.82
N ARG A 102 2.43 -1.95 29.51
CA ARG A 102 2.42 -2.63 30.83
C ARG A 102 2.92 -4.07 30.74
N THR A 103 2.54 -4.80 29.71
CA THR A 103 2.98 -6.19 29.53
C THR A 103 4.44 -6.30 29.12
N ALA A 104 4.98 -5.34 28.37
CA ALA A 104 6.39 -5.28 27.98
C ALA A 104 7.32 -4.86 29.14
N GLY A 105 6.80 -4.30 30.21
CA GLY A 105 7.57 -3.89 31.42
C GLY A 105 7.53 -4.90 32.58
N ARG A 106 6.87 -6.05 32.43
CA ARG A 106 6.80 -7.06 33.49
C ARG A 106 7.93 -8.07 33.35
N PRO A 107 8.82 -8.19 34.36
CA PRO A 107 9.75 -9.33 34.43
C PRO A 107 8.93 -10.63 34.52
N ALA A 108 9.39 -11.68 33.86
CA ALA A 108 8.73 -12.97 33.87
C ALA A 108 8.84 -13.58 35.27
N ALA A 109 7.67 -13.75 35.94
CA ALA A 109 7.34 -14.65 37.00
C ALA A 109 8.22 -14.67 38.29
N GLY A 110 7.81 -13.87 39.26
CA GLY A 110 7.87 -14.22 40.69
C GLY A 110 6.46 -14.21 41.30
N PRO A 111 6.20 -14.84 42.47
CA PRO A 111 4.87 -14.79 43.10
C PRO A 111 4.50 -13.32 43.42
N VAL A 112 3.37 -12.90 42.91
CA VAL A 112 2.90 -11.49 42.98
C VAL A 112 2.31 -11.26 44.36
N ASP A 113 2.92 -10.39 45.15
CA ASP A 113 2.26 -9.76 46.29
C ASP A 113 1.27 -8.68 45.74
N HIS A 114 -0.01 -8.94 45.88
CA HIS A 114 -1.11 -8.10 45.42
C HIS A 114 -1.32 -6.81 46.23
N SER A 115 -0.42 -6.48 47.17
CA SER A 115 -0.59 -5.37 48.10
C SER A 115 0.07 -4.06 47.70
N SER A 116 0.78 -3.94 46.54
CA SER A 116 1.44 -2.74 46.08
C SER A 116 1.29 -2.46 44.58
N GLU A 117 0.05 -2.46 44.07
CA GLU A 117 -0.24 -1.91 42.75
C GLU A 117 -0.26 -0.38 42.81
N THR A 118 0.89 0.24 42.69
CA THR A 118 0.94 1.62 42.20
C THR A 118 0.70 1.53 40.70
N PRO A 119 -0.38 2.12 40.14
CA PRO A 119 -0.56 2.19 38.70
C PRO A 119 0.60 3.01 38.15
N ILE A 120 1.49 2.42 37.38
CA ILE A 120 2.40 3.19 36.52
C ILE A 120 1.49 3.76 35.42
N ASP A 121 0.93 4.94 35.73
CA ASP A 121 0.19 5.74 34.74
C ASP A 121 1.22 6.32 33.77
N THR A 122 1.61 5.51 32.79
CA THR A 122 2.44 5.96 31.68
C THR A 122 1.58 6.85 30.80
N ALA A 123 1.63 8.14 31.05
CA ALA A 123 1.03 9.13 30.17
C ALA A 123 1.62 8.94 28.75
N VAL A 124 0.79 8.54 27.82
CA VAL A 124 1.18 8.38 26.39
C VAL A 124 0.80 9.66 25.67
N ALA A 125 1.78 10.32 25.10
CA ALA A 125 1.55 11.46 24.21
C ALA A 125 1.39 10.98 22.77
N TYR A 126 0.58 11.70 22.02
CA TYR A 126 0.25 11.42 20.61
C TYR A 126 0.57 12.63 19.75
N VAL A 127 0.76 12.39 18.45
CA VAL A 127 0.67 13.41 17.40
C VAL A 127 -0.55 13.10 16.55
N ALA A 128 -1.43 14.07 16.41
CA ALA A 128 -2.59 14.04 15.53
C ALA A 128 -2.30 14.86 14.27
N GLU A 129 -2.45 14.26 13.11
CA GLU A 129 -2.16 14.84 11.79
C GLU A 129 -3.38 14.69 10.89
N LEU A 130 -3.66 15.67 10.02
CA LEU A 130 -4.73 15.52 9.04
C LEU A 130 -4.37 14.39 8.06
N LYS A 131 -5.33 13.50 7.82
CA LYS A 131 -5.18 12.41 6.86
C LYS A 131 -5.51 12.91 5.45
N ILE A 132 -4.48 13.28 4.71
CA ILE A 132 -4.60 13.78 3.34
C ILE A 132 -5.16 12.69 2.44
N ASP A 133 -6.14 13.05 1.61
CA ASP A 133 -6.74 12.13 0.64
C ASP A 133 -6.04 12.24 -0.72
N GLY A 134 -4.96 11.50 -0.89
CA GLY A 134 -4.08 11.55 -2.05
C GLY A 134 -3.49 10.21 -2.46
N LEU A 135 -2.27 10.25 -2.99
CA LEU A 135 -1.44 9.10 -3.34
C LEU A 135 -0.20 9.09 -2.46
N SER A 136 0.00 8.02 -1.71
CA SER A 136 1.20 7.88 -0.87
C SER A 136 2.46 7.77 -1.72
N ILE A 137 3.51 8.47 -1.32
CA ILE A 137 4.79 8.60 -1.99
C ILE A 137 5.94 8.33 -1.01
N ALA A 138 6.99 7.67 -1.49
CA ALA A 138 8.28 7.55 -0.81
C ALA A 138 9.33 8.35 -1.60
N LEU A 139 9.96 9.31 -0.94
CA LEU A 139 10.99 10.19 -1.49
C LEU A 139 12.34 9.76 -0.93
N THR A 140 13.24 9.30 -1.77
CA THR A 140 14.59 8.93 -1.37
C THR A 140 15.55 10.08 -1.65
N TYR A 141 16.21 10.57 -0.59
CA TYR A 141 17.29 11.55 -0.70
C TYR A 141 18.63 10.90 -0.38
N GLU A 142 19.65 11.24 -1.16
CA GLU A 142 21.03 10.80 -0.97
C GLU A 142 21.93 12.03 -0.89
N GLY A 143 22.67 12.19 0.22
CA GLY A 143 23.44 13.39 0.47
C GLY A 143 22.61 14.68 0.40
N GLY A 144 21.35 14.63 0.86
CA GLY A 144 20.39 15.74 0.83
C GLY A 144 19.79 16.02 -0.55
N ARG A 145 20.09 15.28 -1.63
CA ARG A 145 19.55 15.49 -2.98
C ARG A 145 18.51 14.43 -3.31
N LEU A 146 17.39 14.83 -3.95
CA LEU A 146 16.33 13.92 -4.38
C LEU A 146 16.87 12.95 -5.43
N ARG A 147 16.97 11.70 -5.05
CA ARG A 147 17.41 10.60 -5.90
C ARG A 147 16.24 9.92 -6.59
N ARG A 148 15.17 9.62 -5.84
CA ARG A 148 14.05 8.83 -6.30
C ARG A 148 12.75 9.21 -5.62
N GLY A 149 11.65 9.12 -6.38
CA GLY A 149 10.28 9.14 -5.88
C GLY A 149 9.55 7.88 -6.31
N ALA A 150 8.95 7.15 -5.36
CA ALA A 150 8.25 5.90 -5.64
C ALA A 150 6.84 5.91 -5.07
N THR A 151 5.86 5.32 -5.79
CA THR A 151 4.51 5.10 -5.27
C THR A 151 4.53 4.00 -4.20
N ARG A 152 3.53 3.94 -3.30
CA ARG A 152 3.44 2.88 -2.30
C ARG A 152 3.37 1.47 -2.91
N GLY A 153 2.73 1.31 -4.08
CA GLY A 153 2.51 0.01 -4.70
C GLY A 153 1.76 -0.95 -3.78
N ASP A 154 2.31 -2.16 -3.60
CA ASP A 154 1.80 -3.19 -2.69
C ASP A 154 2.24 -3.01 -1.22
N GLY A 155 3.03 -1.98 -0.96
CA GLY A 155 3.63 -1.68 0.34
C GLY A 155 5.08 -2.15 0.48
N SER A 156 5.51 -3.16 -0.23
CA SER A 156 6.91 -3.62 -0.30
C SER A 156 7.61 -3.07 -1.53
N ARG A 157 6.87 -2.92 -2.64
CA ARG A 157 7.37 -2.43 -3.94
C ARG A 157 6.43 -1.38 -4.49
N GLY A 158 7.00 -0.33 -5.07
CA GLY A 158 6.29 0.74 -5.76
C GLY A 158 6.80 0.95 -7.19
N GLU A 159 6.19 1.90 -7.90
CA GLU A 159 6.64 2.36 -9.21
C GLU A 159 7.57 3.55 -9.04
N ASP A 160 8.68 3.56 -9.75
CA ASP A 160 9.57 4.73 -9.85
C ASP A 160 8.88 5.83 -10.68
N VAL A 161 8.42 6.85 -10.00
CA VAL A 161 7.77 8.03 -10.58
C VAL A 161 8.61 9.29 -10.41
N THR A 162 9.92 9.13 -10.34
CA THR A 162 10.89 10.22 -10.06
C THR A 162 10.72 11.40 -11.01
N SER A 163 10.53 11.15 -12.31
CA SER A 163 10.31 12.20 -13.30
C SER A 163 9.07 13.05 -12.98
N ASN A 164 7.99 12.41 -12.53
CA ASN A 164 6.75 13.07 -12.16
C ASN A 164 6.87 13.81 -10.81
N VAL A 165 7.54 13.19 -9.84
CA VAL A 165 7.81 13.81 -8.53
C VAL A 165 8.59 15.12 -8.68
N ARG A 166 9.58 15.15 -9.57
CA ARG A 166 10.37 16.36 -9.83
C ARG A 166 9.55 17.55 -10.31
N THR A 167 8.39 17.30 -10.92
CA THR A 167 7.48 18.38 -11.38
C THR A 167 6.69 19.01 -10.24
N ILE A 168 6.62 18.37 -9.06
CA ILE A 168 5.87 18.87 -7.90
C ILE A 168 6.74 19.92 -7.20
N ARG A 169 6.41 21.18 -7.34
CA ARG A 169 7.23 22.30 -6.85
C ARG A 169 7.37 22.31 -5.32
N ALA A 170 6.37 21.84 -4.59
CA ALA A 170 6.43 21.72 -3.14
C ALA A 170 7.49 20.72 -2.64
N ILE A 171 7.95 19.78 -3.49
CA ILE A 171 9.00 18.82 -3.13
C ILE A 171 10.36 19.39 -3.50
N PRO A 172 11.25 19.68 -2.53
CA PRO A 172 12.58 20.23 -2.82
C PRO A 172 13.46 19.19 -3.51
N LEU A 173 14.20 19.59 -4.54
CA LEU A 173 15.19 18.72 -5.19
C LEU A 173 16.46 18.57 -4.33
N ALA A 174 16.68 19.47 -3.38
CA ALA A 174 17.74 19.38 -2.38
C ALA A 174 17.23 19.87 -1.03
N LEU A 175 17.50 19.09 0.02
CA LEU A 175 17.20 19.47 1.41
C LEU A 175 18.12 20.58 1.85
N ARG A 176 17.63 21.43 2.76
CA ARG A 176 18.39 22.54 3.35
C ARG A 176 18.87 22.16 4.75
N ALA A 177 19.90 22.85 5.20
CA ALA A 177 20.37 22.82 6.57
C ALA A 177 20.47 24.27 7.06
N PRO A 178 19.37 24.89 7.56
CA PRO A 178 19.43 26.24 8.10
C PRO A 178 20.38 26.32 9.30
N GLU A 179 21.04 27.44 9.49
CA GLU A 179 21.89 27.68 10.66
C GLU A 179 21.07 27.48 11.95
N GLY A 180 21.58 26.69 12.89
CA GLY A 180 20.93 26.41 14.18
C GLY A 180 19.86 25.31 14.15
N SER A 181 19.61 24.67 13.02
CA SER A 181 18.73 23.49 12.92
C SER A 181 19.53 22.19 12.76
N ALA A 182 18.89 21.06 13.09
CA ALA A 182 19.47 19.75 12.81
C ALA A 182 19.70 19.60 11.29
N ALA A 183 20.93 19.28 10.89
CA ALA A 183 21.24 19.02 9.50
C ALA A 183 20.51 17.75 8.99
N PRO A 184 20.12 17.68 7.70
CA PRO A 184 19.64 16.45 7.13
C PRO A 184 20.67 15.33 7.32
N PRO A 185 20.23 14.08 7.58
CA PRO A 185 21.14 12.96 7.74
C PRO A 185 22.08 12.82 6.54
N PRO A 186 23.39 12.61 6.76
CA PRO A 186 24.31 12.25 5.68
C PRO A 186 23.97 10.84 5.20
N GLY A 187 23.97 10.62 3.90
CA GLY A 187 23.68 9.32 3.30
C GLY A 187 22.27 9.22 2.74
N LEU A 188 21.71 8.01 2.77
CA LEU A 188 20.43 7.70 2.16
C LEU A 188 19.30 7.74 3.20
N VAL A 189 18.30 8.59 2.96
CA VAL A 189 17.08 8.68 3.78
C VAL A 189 15.85 8.56 2.89
N GLU A 190 14.80 7.91 3.41
CA GLU A 190 13.49 7.86 2.77
C GLU A 190 12.50 8.74 3.57
N ILE A 191 11.82 9.64 2.89
CA ILE A 191 10.82 10.52 3.46
C ILE A 191 9.47 10.17 2.84
N ARG A 192 8.49 9.86 3.68
CA ARG A 192 7.15 9.44 3.23
C ARG A 192 6.17 10.60 3.33
N GLY A 193 5.31 10.66 2.33
CA GLY A 193 4.31 11.70 2.22
C GLY A 193 3.10 11.27 1.38
N GLU A 194 2.25 12.24 1.12
CA GLU A 194 1.07 12.10 0.27
C GLU A 194 1.11 13.19 -0.80
N VAL A 195 0.97 12.80 -2.06
CA VAL A 195 0.75 13.73 -3.18
C VAL A 195 -0.75 13.87 -3.39
N TYR A 196 -1.22 15.08 -3.49
CA TYR A 196 -2.65 15.40 -3.66
C TYR A 196 -2.89 16.41 -4.77
N LEU A 197 -4.13 16.52 -5.21
CA LEU A 197 -4.56 17.53 -6.14
C LEU A 197 -5.33 18.63 -5.39
N PRO A 198 -4.83 19.87 -5.35
CA PRO A 198 -5.54 20.99 -4.72
C PRO A 198 -6.93 21.18 -5.36
N ARG A 199 -7.93 21.60 -4.56
CA ARG A 199 -9.30 21.82 -5.03
C ARG A 199 -9.37 22.76 -6.22
N ALA A 200 -8.65 23.89 -6.15
CA ALA A 200 -8.60 24.85 -7.25
C ALA A 200 -8.04 24.23 -8.54
N SER A 201 -7.00 23.37 -8.43
CA SER A 201 -6.45 22.64 -9.57
C SER A 201 -7.46 21.62 -10.13
N PHE A 202 -8.16 20.88 -9.27
CA PHE A 202 -9.19 19.93 -9.67
C PHE A 202 -10.36 20.61 -10.41
N GLU A 203 -10.85 21.72 -9.87
CA GLU A 203 -11.92 22.51 -10.50
C GLU A 203 -11.49 23.13 -11.82
N ARG A 204 -10.26 23.64 -11.92
CA ARG A 204 -9.70 24.18 -13.17
C ARG A 204 -9.63 23.09 -14.24
N ILE A 205 -9.08 21.91 -13.90
CA ILE A 205 -8.96 20.79 -14.85
C ILE A 205 -10.34 20.33 -15.32
N ASN A 206 -11.33 20.25 -14.43
CA ASN A 206 -12.68 19.87 -14.83
C ASN A 206 -13.36 20.92 -15.72
N ARG A 207 -13.13 22.21 -15.50
CA ARG A 207 -13.61 23.25 -16.42
C ARG A 207 -12.96 23.13 -17.81
N GLU A 208 -11.65 22.90 -17.87
CA GLU A 208 -10.93 22.68 -19.15
C GLU A 208 -11.48 21.46 -19.90
N LEU A 209 -11.82 20.36 -19.19
CA LEU A 209 -12.44 19.17 -19.77
C LEU A 209 -13.88 19.44 -20.24
N GLU A 210 -14.66 20.20 -19.46
CA GLU A 210 -16.03 20.58 -19.82
C GLU A 210 -16.04 21.44 -21.09
N ASP A 211 -15.15 22.43 -21.19
CA ASP A 211 -14.98 23.28 -22.36
C ASP A 211 -14.54 22.47 -23.60
N ALA A 212 -13.74 21.41 -23.39
CA ALA A 212 -13.32 20.50 -24.45
C ALA A 212 -14.37 19.42 -24.81
N GLY A 213 -15.48 19.34 -24.07
CA GLY A 213 -16.50 18.28 -24.24
C GLY A 213 -16.00 16.89 -23.81
N GLU A 214 -14.98 16.84 -22.95
CA GLU A 214 -14.37 15.62 -22.44
C GLU A 214 -15.01 15.19 -21.09
N PRO A 215 -14.94 13.91 -20.72
CA PRO A 215 -15.47 13.42 -19.46
C PRO A 215 -14.76 14.07 -18.26
N LEU A 216 -15.55 14.57 -17.31
CA LEU A 216 -15.03 15.17 -16.09
C LEU A 216 -14.42 14.12 -15.14
N PHE A 217 -13.39 14.52 -14.43
CA PHE A 217 -12.89 13.72 -13.31
C PHE A 217 -13.87 13.76 -12.13
N ALA A 218 -14.12 12.60 -11.55
CA ALA A 218 -15.10 12.46 -10.48
C ALA A 218 -14.53 12.70 -9.07
N ASN A 219 -13.20 12.53 -8.88
CA ASN A 219 -12.60 12.55 -7.55
C ASN A 219 -11.14 13.01 -7.63
N ALA A 220 -10.75 13.98 -6.78
CA ALA A 220 -9.42 14.57 -6.76
C ALA A 220 -8.32 13.55 -6.46
N ARG A 221 -8.54 12.61 -5.51
CA ARG A 221 -7.59 11.53 -5.18
C ARG A 221 -7.29 10.63 -6.37
N ASN A 222 -8.34 10.13 -7.04
CA ASN A 222 -8.17 9.25 -8.21
C ASN A 222 -7.50 10.00 -9.36
N THR A 223 -7.81 11.27 -9.53
CA THR A 223 -7.15 12.14 -10.52
C THR A 223 -5.68 12.35 -10.17
N ALA A 224 -5.35 12.56 -8.90
CA ALA A 224 -3.97 12.65 -8.43
C ALA A 224 -3.21 11.34 -8.72
N ALA A 225 -3.78 10.19 -8.37
CA ALA A 225 -3.16 8.89 -8.60
C ALA A 225 -2.96 8.59 -10.10
N GLY A 226 -3.93 8.90 -10.94
CA GLY A 226 -3.83 8.78 -12.40
C GLY A 226 -2.81 9.73 -13.00
N THR A 227 -2.72 10.95 -12.46
CA THR A 227 -1.73 11.95 -12.88
C THR A 227 -0.31 11.49 -12.58
N MET A 228 -0.05 11.03 -11.36
CA MET A 228 1.28 10.57 -10.96
C MET A 228 1.76 9.32 -11.72
N ARG A 229 0.86 8.61 -12.38
CA ARG A 229 1.17 7.48 -13.28
C ARG A 229 1.13 7.84 -14.75
N ASN A 230 1.10 9.12 -15.08
CA ASN A 230 1.19 9.55 -16.47
C ASN A 230 2.64 9.42 -16.94
N LEU A 231 2.82 8.87 -18.14
CA LEU A 231 4.14 8.68 -18.75
C LEU A 231 4.78 9.98 -19.25
N ASP A 232 4.00 11.04 -19.35
CA ASP A 232 4.46 12.38 -19.76
C ASP A 232 4.53 13.33 -18.55
N PRO A 233 5.73 13.64 -18.02
CA PRO A 233 5.89 14.56 -16.90
C PRO A 233 5.39 15.98 -17.18
N SER A 234 5.33 16.40 -18.45
CA SER A 234 4.83 17.73 -18.81
C SER A 234 3.33 17.89 -18.51
N LEU A 235 2.55 16.83 -18.68
CA LEU A 235 1.15 16.79 -18.26
C LEU A 235 0.99 16.82 -16.73
N VAL A 236 1.90 16.16 -16.01
CA VAL A 236 1.90 16.19 -14.54
C VAL A 236 2.16 17.60 -14.03
N SER A 237 3.17 18.27 -14.59
CA SER A 237 3.53 19.67 -14.26
C SER A 237 2.34 20.64 -14.43
N LYS A 238 1.60 20.53 -15.54
CA LYS A 238 0.42 21.38 -15.81
C LYS A 238 -0.70 21.23 -14.80
N ARG A 239 -0.78 20.10 -14.08
CA ARG A 239 -1.84 19.83 -13.12
C ARG A 239 -1.61 20.46 -11.75
N ASN A 240 -0.42 21.03 -11.51
CA ASN A 240 -0.06 21.73 -10.29
C ASN A 240 -0.41 20.94 -9.01
N MET A 241 0.26 19.78 -8.85
CA MET A 241 0.06 18.88 -7.71
C MET A 241 0.68 19.47 -6.45
N GLY A 242 0.04 19.20 -5.29
CA GLY A 242 0.60 19.45 -3.97
C GLY A 242 1.17 18.17 -3.35
N ALA A 243 1.97 18.34 -2.30
CA ALA A 243 2.48 17.24 -1.49
C ALA A 243 2.61 17.66 -0.03
N PHE A 244 2.40 16.70 0.89
CA PHE A 244 2.79 16.83 2.30
C PHE A 244 3.57 15.60 2.72
N VAL A 245 4.58 15.80 3.58
CA VAL A 245 5.36 14.71 4.16
C VAL A 245 5.03 14.52 5.63
N TYR A 246 5.08 13.27 6.10
CA TYR A 246 4.63 12.91 7.45
C TYR A 246 5.51 11.87 8.15
N GLN A 247 6.60 11.40 7.52
CA GLN A 247 7.47 10.41 8.16
C GLN A 247 8.87 10.42 7.57
N LEU A 248 9.88 10.32 8.44
CA LEU A 248 11.25 10.01 8.12
C LEU A 248 11.50 8.52 8.36
N VAL A 249 12.18 7.86 7.43
CA VAL A 249 12.61 6.46 7.53
C VAL A 249 14.10 6.40 7.24
N MET A 250 14.86 5.85 8.17
CA MET A 250 16.30 5.66 8.02
C MET A 250 16.56 4.27 7.43
N ALA A 251 17.55 4.16 6.54
CA ALA A 251 18.00 2.87 6.08
C ALA A 251 18.65 2.10 7.23
N PRO A 252 18.45 0.77 7.35
CA PRO A 252 19.14 -0.04 8.33
C PRO A 252 20.66 0.13 8.19
N GLY A 253 21.36 0.47 9.29
CA GLY A 253 22.80 0.71 9.29
C GLY A 253 23.24 2.12 8.90
N SER A 254 22.31 3.07 8.73
CA SER A 254 22.68 4.49 8.56
C SER A 254 23.38 5.03 9.80
N PRO A 255 24.48 5.80 9.64
CA PRO A 255 25.21 6.32 10.79
C PRO A 255 24.33 7.27 11.62
N SER A 256 24.38 7.14 12.94
CA SER A 256 23.80 8.11 13.89
C SER A 256 24.43 9.48 13.68
N ILE A 257 23.61 10.55 13.75
CA ILE A 257 24.03 11.89 13.29
C ILE A 257 24.93 12.62 14.29
N ALA A 258 25.07 12.18 15.53
CA ALA A 258 25.96 12.83 16.50
C ALA A 258 26.74 11.85 17.36
N PRO A 259 28.08 12.03 17.52
CA PRO A 259 28.83 11.32 18.55
C PRO A 259 28.39 11.83 19.93
N GLY A 260 27.64 11.01 20.68
CA GLY A 260 27.24 11.29 22.05
C GLY A 260 25.73 11.47 22.29
N ASP A 261 24.92 11.47 21.26
CA ASP A 261 23.45 11.50 21.40
C ASP A 261 22.90 10.07 21.26
N THR A 262 22.26 9.57 22.31
CA THR A 262 21.51 8.31 22.28
C THR A 262 20.21 8.55 21.50
N GLY A 263 20.32 8.76 20.18
CA GLY A 263 19.20 8.85 19.26
C GLY A 263 18.24 7.68 19.43
N GLY A 264 17.00 7.84 19.00
CA GLY A 264 16.01 6.78 19.07
C GLY A 264 16.55 5.48 18.48
N THR A 265 16.17 4.36 19.08
CA THR A 265 16.67 3.01 18.77
C THR A 265 16.39 2.55 17.31
N ASP A 266 15.66 3.35 16.51
CA ASP A 266 15.40 3.15 15.08
C ASP A 266 16.43 3.82 14.14
N GLY A 267 17.55 4.32 14.70
CA GLY A 267 18.54 5.08 13.95
C GLY A 267 18.10 6.54 13.67
N SER A 268 16.91 6.95 14.09
CA SER A 268 16.45 8.34 14.01
C SER A 268 17.23 9.23 14.96
N PRO A 269 17.66 10.41 14.51
CA PRO A 269 18.30 11.41 15.39
C PRO A 269 17.29 12.08 16.35
N PHE A 270 16.02 11.71 16.28
CA PHE A 270 14.93 12.34 17.02
C PHE A 270 14.34 11.37 18.04
N HIS A 271 13.87 11.92 19.18
CA HIS A 271 13.20 11.13 20.22
C HIS A 271 11.68 11.11 20.02
N SER A 272 11.13 12.14 19.35
CA SER A 272 9.69 12.28 19.15
C SER A 272 9.32 12.45 17.66
N HIS A 273 8.08 12.11 17.35
CA HIS A 273 7.53 12.36 16.03
C HIS A 273 7.33 13.85 15.75
N ALA A 274 6.95 14.60 16.77
CA ALA A 274 6.81 16.06 16.69
C ALA A 274 8.14 16.72 16.30
N ASP A 275 9.27 16.27 16.87
CA ASP A 275 10.61 16.76 16.51
C ASP A 275 10.95 16.37 15.06
N THR A 276 10.58 15.16 14.65
CA THR A 276 10.76 14.70 13.25
C THR A 276 10.01 15.61 12.27
N LEU A 277 8.74 15.93 12.52
CA LEU A 277 7.96 16.84 11.66
C LEU A 277 8.56 18.24 11.61
N THR A 278 9.03 18.74 12.75
CA THR A 278 9.71 20.03 12.86
C THR A 278 10.99 20.06 12.04
N ALA A 279 11.80 19.01 12.12
CA ALA A 279 13.02 18.87 11.34
C ALA A 279 12.75 18.78 9.83
N LEU A 280 11.78 17.95 9.41
CA LEU A 280 11.38 17.85 7.99
C LEU A 280 11.00 19.22 7.42
N ARG A 281 10.23 20.02 8.19
CA ARG A 281 9.88 21.37 7.80
C ARG A 281 11.11 22.29 7.72
N SER A 282 12.04 22.19 8.66
CA SER A 282 13.28 22.99 8.64
C SER A 282 14.18 22.65 7.44
N TRP A 283 14.11 21.41 6.93
CA TRP A 283 14.83 21.00 5.71
C TRP A 283 14.16 21.46 4.42
N GLY A 284 13.09 22.25 4.51
CA GLY A 284 12.36 22.78 3.35
C GLY A 284 11.34 21.80 2.77
N LEU A 285 10.92 20.78 3.51
CA LEU A 285 9.88 19.86 3.08
C LEU A 285 8.49 20.34 3.51
N PRO A 286 7.47 20.14 2.70
CA PRO A 286 6.10 20.55 3.00
C PRO A 286 5.49 19.61 4.05
N VAL A 287 5.49 20.05 5.31
CA VAL A 287 4.76 19.36 6.40
C VAL A 287 3.41 20.04 6.55
N GLU A 288 2.34 19.25 6.65
CA GLU A 288 0.98 19.76 6.85
C GLU A 288 0.94 20.61 8.15
N PRO A 289 0.49 21.88 8.11
CA PRO A 289 0.72 22.82 9.21
C PRO A 289 -0.18 22.62 10.44
N HIS A 290 -1.27 21.86 10.33
CA HIS A 290 -2.30 21.76 11.37
C HIS A 290 -2.09 20.57 12.33
N TRP A 291 -1.00 19.81 12.20
CA TRP A 291 -0.72 18.76 13.15
C TRP A 291 -0.57 19.29 14.60
N ARG A 292 -0.89 18.46 15.57
CA ARG A 292 -0.85 18.82 17.00
C ARG A 292 -0.27 17.70 17.84
N ARG A 293 0.66 18.03 18.73
CA ARG A 293 1.07 17.14 19.81
C ARG A 293 0.01 17.18 20.90
N CYS A 294 -0.54 16.02 21.24
CA CYS A 294 -1.59 15.81 22.22
C CYS A 294 -1.01 15.05 23.43
N ALA A 295 -1.18 15.58 24.64
CA ALA A 295 -0.69 14.95 25.86
C ALA A 295 -1.54 13.76 26.31
N SER A 296 -2.78 13.65 25.81
CA SER A 296 -3.72 12.58 26.16
C SER A 296 -4.63 12.21 24.99
N ILE A 297 -5.35 11.11 25.15
CA ILE A 297 -6.38 10.70 24.18
C ILE A 297 -7.55 11.68 24.13
N ASP A 298 -7.85 12.38 25.21
CA ASP A 298 -8.92 13.39 25.26
C ASP A 298 -8.59 14.58 24.34
N GLU A 299 -7.35 15.01 24.29
CA GLU A 299 -6.90 16.04 23.36
C GLU A 299 -6.95 15.55 21.90
N VAL A 300 -6.68 14.25 21.66
CA VAL A 300 -6.85 13.64 20.34
C VAL A 300 -8.32 13.66 19.91
N VAL A 301 -9.24 13.27 20.80
CA VAL A 301 -10.69 13.31 20.53
C VAL A 301 -11.14 14.73 20.21
N ALA A 302 -10.68 15.71 21.00
CA ALA A 302 -11.01 17.12 20.75
C ALA A 302 -10.48 17.60 19.39
N PHE A 303 -9.27 17.20 18.99
CA PHE A 303 -8.70 17.50 17.67
C PHE A 303 -9.52 16.87 16.54
N CYS A 304 -9.93 15.62 16.68
CA CYS A 304 -10.78 14.94 15.70
C CYS A 304 -12.15 15.62 15.53
N ALA A 305 -12.76 16.04 16.63
CA ALA A 305 -14.02 16.76 16.61
C ALA A 305 -13.90 18.13 15.94
N GLU A 306 -12.85 18.89 16.29
CA GLU A 306 -12.51 20.18 15.67
C GLU A 306 -12.39 20.08 14.15
N TRP A 307 -11.62 19.12 13.66
CA TRP A 307 -11.34 18.98 12.23
C TRP A 307 -12.44 18.29 11.44
N SER A 308 -13.35 17.60 12.10
CA SER A 308 -14.58 17.09 11.45
C SER A 308 -15.37 18.20 10.74
N GLU A 309 -15.36 19.42 11.32
CA GLU A 309 -16.04 20.59 10.75
C GLU A 309 -15.09 21.47 9.92
N LYS A 310 -13.90 21.80 10.46
CA LYS A 310 -12.96 22.74 9.83
C LYS A 310 -12.41 22.27 8.49
N ARG A 311 -12.34 20.95 8.25
CA ARG A 311 -11.79 20.37 7.02
C ARG A 311 -12.41 20.89 5.73
N ARG A 312 -13.66 21.40 5.80
CA ARG A 312 -14.39 21.93 4.63
C ARG A 312 -13.74 23.18 4.05
N ALA A 313 -12.99 23.93 4.86
CA ALA A 313 -12.32 25.14 4.46
C ALA A 313 -10.90 24.91 3.92
N LEU A 314 -10.39 23.67 3.95
CA LEU A 314 -9.07 23.33 3.43
C LEU A 314 -9.03 23.37 1.90
N GLU A 315 -7.88 23.74 1.36
CA GLU A 315 -7.62 23.73 -0.09
C GLU A 315 -7.40 22.30 -0.65
N PHE A 316 -7.36 21.30 0.21
CA PHE A 316 -7.17 19.89 -0.12
C PHE A 316 -8.22 19.01 0.56
N GLU A 317 -8.38 17.79 0.05
CA GLU A 317 -9.29 16.81 0.64
C GLU A 317 -8.61 16.03 1.77
N THR A 318 -9.37 15.77 2.84
CA THR A 318 -8.95 14.94 3.96
C THR A 318 -10.09 14.04 4.40
N ASP A 319 -9.80 12.76 4.64
CA ASP A 319 -10.78 11.73 4.99
C ASP A 319 -10.76 11.35 6.49
N GLY A 320 -9.86 11.98 7.26
CA GLY A 320 -9.72 11.68 8.68
C GLY A 320 -8.54 12.37 9.35
N VAL A 321 -8.13 11.79 10.48
CA VAL A 321 -6.96 12.18 11.27
C VAL A 321 -6.09 10.95 11.50
N VAL A 322 -4.79 11.05 11.33
CA VAL A 322 -3.84 10.00 11.70
C VAL A 322 -3.32 10.30 13.10
N ILE A 323 -3.48 9.35 13.99
CA ILE A 323 -3.02 9.42 15.38
C ILE A 323 -1.81 8.52 15.52
N LYS A 324 -0.71 9.05 16.00
CA LYS A 324 0.54 8.32 16.19
C LYS A 324 1.06 8.55 17.61
N VAL A 325 1.54 7.51 18.27
CA VAL A 325 2.29 7.66 19.53
C VAL A 325 3.49 8.56 19.25
N ASP A 326 3.73 9.58 20.09
CA ASP A 326 4.77 10.59 19.84
C ASP A 326 6.18 10.04 20.03
N ASP A 327 6.43 9.30 21.11
CA ASP A 327 7.74 8.75 21.47
C ASP A 327 8.16 7.62 20.52
N LEU A 328 9.31 7.77 19.84
CA LEU A 328 9.80 6.82 18.84
C LEU A 328 10.31 5.51 19.48
N ALA A 329 10.88 5.56 20.68
CA ALA A 329 11.31 4.35 21.37
C ALA A 329 10.11 3.51 21.83
N VAL A 330 9.02 4.17 22.23
CA VAL A 330 7.74 3.52 22.53
C VAL A 330 7.16 2.85 21.27
N ARG A 331 7.24 3.48 20.11
CA ARG A 331 6.77 2.88 18.83
C ARG A 331 7.48 1.58 18.52
N GLN A 332 8.80 1.51 18.72
CA GLN A 332 9.57 0.28 18.49
C GLN A 332 9.13 -0.83 19.42
N ARG A 333 8.94 -0.53 20.71
CA ARG A 333 8.43 -1.53 21.68
C ARG A 333 7.06 -2.06 21.33
N LEU A 334 6.18 -1.24 20.78
CA LEU A 334 4.84 -1.62 20.33
C LEU A 334 4.89 -2.46 19.04
N GLY A 335 5.84 -2.17 18.16
CA GLY A 335 6.03 -2.88 16.90
C GLY A 335 4.85 -2.75 15.94
N ALA A 336 4.74 -3.72 15.03
CA ALA A 336 3.69 -3.78 14.03
C ALA A 336 3.14 -5.21 13.90
N THR A 337 1.94 -5.31 13.36
CA THR A 337 1.41 -6.56 12.80
C THR A 337 1.89 -6.72 11.35
N ALA A 338 1.58 -7.83 10.73
CA ALA A 338 1.86 -8.00 9.30
C ALA A 338 1.19 -6.93 8.39
N LYS A 339 0.19 -6.21 8.90
CA LYS A 339 -0.63 -5.27 8.11
C LYS A 339 -0.60 -3.84 8.65
N PHE A 340 -0.56 -3.67 9.97
CA PHE A 340 -0.71 -2.37 10.64
C PHE A 340 0.35 -2.14 11.72
N PRO A 341 0.86 -0.91 11.90
CA PRO A 341 1.62 -0.53 13.09
C PRO A 341 0.69 -0.53 14.31
N ARG A 342 1.19 -0.97 15.48
CA ARG A 342 0.40 -0.95 16.72
C ARG A 342 0.40 0.41 17.41
N TRP A 343 1.28 1.30 16.98
CA TRP A 343 1.48 2.64 17.52
C TRP A 343 0.75 3.74 16.76
N ALA A 344 -0.02 3.38 15.71
CA ALA A 344 -0.79 4.36 14.94
C ALA A 344 -2.16 3.82 14.55
N THR A 345 -3.12 4.73 14.45
CA THR A 345 -4.46 4.47 13.93
C THR A 345 -4.95 5.66 13.10
N ALA A 346 -5.90 5.43 12.21
CA ALA A 346 -6.56 6.48 11.43
C ALA A 346 -8.00 6.64 11.91
N PHE A 347 -8.31 7.78 12.51
CA PHE A 347 -9.69 8.17 12.76
C PHE A 347 -10.32 8.66 11.47
N LYS A 348 -11.41 8.04 11.07
CA LYS A 348 -12.16 8.39 9.86
C LYS A 348 -13.29 9.35 10.21
N PHE A 349 -13.36 10.47 9.49
CA PHE A 349 -14.49 11.36 9.63
C PHE A 349 -15.78 10.65 9.23
N PRO A 350 -16.93 11.07 9.80
CA PRO A 350 -18.23 10.52 9.43
C PRO A 350 -18.41 10.55 7.91
N ALA A 351 -18.84 9.40 7.37
CA ALA A 351 -19.09 9.26 5.95
C ALA A 351 -20.19 10.23 5.51
N GLN A 352 -20.02 10.84 4.34
CA GLN A 352 -21.10 11.62 3.72
C GLN A 352 -22.22 10.68 3.35
N GLN A 353 -23.46 11.13 3.55
CA GLN A 353 -24.68 10.38 3.28
C GLN A 353 -25.55 11.10 2.25
N ALA A 354 -26.25 10.33 1.44
CA ALA A 354 -27.25 10.83 0.51
C ALA A 354 -28.47 9.90 0.49
N THR A 355 -29.59 10.42 0.04
CA THR A 355 -30.80 9.63 -0.15
C THR A 355 -31.12 9.50 -1.63
N THR A 356 -31.49 8.30 -2.05
CA THR A 356 -31.87 8.01 -3.44
C THR A 356 -32.88 6.87 -3.49
N THR A 357 -33.41 6.58 -4.67
CA THR A 357 -34.35 5.47 -4.89
C THR A 357 -33.57 4.20 -5.26
N LEU A 358 -33.89 3.09 -4.61
CA LEU A 358 -33.40 1.76 -4.96
C LEU A 358 -34.25 1.19 -6.11
N THR A 359 -33.73 1.20 -7.33
CA THR A 359 -34.48 0.77 -8.52
C THR A 359 -34.52 -0.74 -8.68
N ALA A 360 -33.43 -1.43 -8.34
CA ALA A 360 -33.33 -2.89 -8.39
C ALA A 360 -32.27 -3.41 -7.42
N ILE A 361 -32.38 -4.68 -7.03
CA ILE A 361 -31.31 -5.44 -6.37
C ILE A 361 -30.85 -6.53 -7.33
N GLU A 362 -29.62 -6.43 -7.77
CA GLU A 362 -28.99 -7.39 -8.66
C GLU A 362 -27.89 -8.17 -7.95
N VAL A 363 -27.39 -9.21 -8.60
CA VAL A 363 -26.30 -10.04 -8.08
C VAL A 363 -25.11 -10.04 -9.03
N ASN A 364 -23.92 -10.06 -8.46
CA ASN A 364 -22.66 -10.20 -9.20
C ASN A 364 -21.96 -11.50 -8.79
N VAL A 365 -21.35 -12.19 -9.77
CA VAL A 365 -20.61 -13.44 -9.55
C VAL A 365 -19.12 -13.14 -9.52
N GLY A 366 -18.51 -13.37 -8.37
CA GLY A 366 -17.08 -13.19 -8.17
C GLY A 366 -16.23 -14.34 -8.72
N ARG A 367 -14.93 -14.15 -8.73
CA ARG A 367 -13.93 -15.14 -9.20
C ARG A 367 -14.08 -16.52 -8.54
N THR A 368 -14.32 -16.56 -7.23
CA THR A 368 -14.50 -17.80 -6.46
C THR A 368 -15.90 -18.39 -6.58
N GLY A 369 -16.73 -17.85 -7.47
CA GLY A 369 -18.14 -18.22 -7.58
C GLY A 369 -19.06 -17.54 -6.56
N ALA A 370 -18.53 -16.80 -5.61
CA ALA A 370 -19.36 -16.08 -4.64
C ALA A 370 -20.33 -15.11 -5.34
N VAL A 371 -21.62 -15.18 -4.96
CA VAL A 371 -22.70 -14.36 -5.52
C VAL A 371 -23.07 -13.29 -4.50
N THR A 372 -22.83 -12.04 -4.86
CA THR A 372 -22.99 -10.89 -3.96
C THR A 372 -24.07 -9.95 -4.48
N PRO A 373 -25.11 -9.61 -3.69
CA PRO A 373 -26.12 -8.64 -4.07
C PRO A 373 -25.56 -7.21 -4.06
N TYR A 374 -26.06 -6.39 -4.96
CA TYR A 374 -25.80 -4.95 -4.98
C TYR A 374 -27.08 -4.18 -5.38
N ALA A 375 -27.16 -2.96 -4.88
CA ALA A 375 -28.22 -2.02 -5.18
C ALA A 375 -27.95 -1.30 -6.49
N VAL A 376 -28.93 -1.27 -7.38
CA VAL A 376 -29.01 -0.35 -8.52
C VAL A 376 -29.84 0.85 -8.07
N LEU A 377 -29.32 2.05 -8.23
CA LEU A 377 -29.86 3.28 -7.64
C LEU A 377 -30.15 4.32 -8.72
N GLU A 378 -31.14 5.14 -8.50
CA GLU A 378 -31.22 6.41 -9.22
C GLU A 378 -29.93 7.20 -8.98
N PRO A 379 -29.28 7.72 -10.05
CA PRO A 379 -28.02 8.43 -9.90
C PRO A 379 -28.12 9.60 -8.91
N VAL A 380 -27.24 9.63 -7.91
CA VAL A 380 -27.20 10.69 -6.90
C VAL A 380 -25.75 11.15 -6.67
N LYS A 381 -25.56 12.45 -6.46
CA LYS A 381 -24.24 12.99 -6.12
C LYS A 381 -23.91 12.74 -4.65
N LEU A 382 -22.76 12.14 -4.38
CA LEU A 382 -22.26 11.85 -3.04
C LEU A 382 -20.73 11.95 -3.02
N ALA A 383 -20.20 12.80 -2.16
CA ALA A 383 -18.75 13.02 -2.04
C ALA A 383 -18.04 13.22 -3.38
N GLY A 384 -18.54 14.16 -4.20
CA GLY A 384 -17.98 14.51 -5.52
C GLY A 384 -18.18 13.46 -6.63
N SER A 385 -18.79 12.31 -6.33
CA SER A 385 -19.04 11.24 -7.31
C SER A 385 -20.55 11.06 -7.56
N THR A 386 -20.92 10.67 -8.79
CA THR A 386 -22.30 10.23 -9.08
C THR A 386 -22.40 8.75 -8.79
N ILE A 387 -23.26 8.37 -7.83
CA ILE A 387 -23.47 6.99 -7.37
C ILE A 387 -24.72 6.44 -8.02
N SER A 388 -24.58 5.37 -8.79
CA SER A 388 -25.68 4.60 -9.40
C SER A 388 -25.72 3.14 -8.90
N MET A 389 -24.72 2.71 -8.12
CA MET A 389 -24.65 1.38 -7.54
C MET A 389 -24.07 1.44 -6.13
N ALA A 390 -24.55 0.57 -5.22
CA ALA A 390 -24.02 0.44 -3.87
C ALA A 390 -24.02 -1.02 -3.42
N THR A 391 -23.05 -1.38 -2.55
CA THR A 391 -23.00 -2.75 -2.04
C THR A 391 -24.12 -3.03 -1.02
N LEU A 392 -24.58 -4.28 -1.02
CA LEU A 392 -25.51 -4.85 -0.05
C LEU A 392 -24.87 -6.01 0.72
N HIS A 393 -23.56 -6.16 0.61
CA HIS A 393 -22.72 -7.17 1.26
C HIS A 393 -23.13 -8.63 1.00
N ASN A 394 -24.29 -9.09 1.49
CA ASN A 394 -24.80 -10.45 1.30
C ASN A 394 -26.33 -10.47 1.44
N ALA A 395 -26.96 -11.63 1.16
CA ALA A 395 -28.41 -11.80 1.21
C ALA A 395 -29.00 -11.57 2.61
N GLU A 396 -28.26 -11.93 3.67
CA GLU A 396 -28.71 -11.74 5.06
C GLU A 396 -28.70 -10.26 5.45
N ASP A 397 -27.75 -9.49 4.95
CA ASP A 397 -27.70 -8.04 5.16
C ASP A 397 -28.87 -7.34 4.46
N VAL A 398 -29.24 -7.81 3.25
CA VAL A 398 -30.46 -7.33 2.55
C VAL A 398 -31.71 -7.63 3.38
N ALA A 399 -31.87 -8.86 3.87
CA ALA A 399 -33.00 -9.27 4.68
C ALA A 399 -33.04 -8.51 6.02
N ARG A 400 -31.90 -8.36 6.70
CA ARG A 400 -31.79 -7.64 7.97
C ARG A 400 -32.16 -6.15 7.83
N LYS A 401 -31.75 -5.51 6.75
CA LYS A 401 -32.06 -4.11 6.45
C LYS A 401 -33.46 -3.92 5.87
N ASP A 402 -34.11 -5.01 5.45
CA ASP A 402 -35.39 -5.04 4.77
C ASP A 402 -35.51 -3.97 3.68
N VAL A 403 -34.46 -3.88 2.82
CA VAL A 403 -34.44 -2.97 1.67
C VAL A 403 -35.05 -3.67 0.46
N ARG A 404 -35.94 -2.97 -0.28
CA ARG A 404 -36.70 -3.53 -1.38
C ARG A 404 -36.67 -2.61 -2.60
N PRO A 405 -36.71 -3.15 -3.82
CA PRO A 405 -36.86 -2.32 -5.01
C PRO A 405 -38.04 -1.33 -4.86
N GLY A 406 -37.82 -0.08 -5.23
CA GLY A 406 -38.76 1.02 -5.04
C GLY A 406 -38.55 1.82 -3.76
N ASP A 407 -37.85 1.31 -2.75
CA ASP A 407 -37.59 2.05 -1.51
C ASP A 407 -36.74 3.30 -1.73
N ARG A 408 -37.03 4.35 -0.97
CA ARG A 408 -36.09 5.41 -0.69
C ARG A 408 -35.04 4.86 0.29
N VAL A 409 -33.75 4.95 -0.05
CA VAL A 409 -32.67 4.42 0.76
C VAL A 409 -31.66 5.51 1.13
N LEU A 410 -31.13 5.39 2.34
CA LEU A 410 -29.97 6.15 2.78
C LEU A 410 -28.71 5.38 2.35
N ILE A 411 -27.85 6.04 1.62
CA ILE A 411 -26.55 5.51 1.22
C ILE A 411 -25.44 6.31 1.85
N GLU A 412 -24.31 5.66 2.10
CA GLU A 412 -23.09 6.31 2.52
C GLU A 412 -21.87 5.77 1.76
N LYS A 413 -20.84 6.58 1.66
CA LYS A 413 -19.59 6.20 1.03
C LYS A 413 -18.60 5.79 2.11
N GLY A 414 -18.50 4.49 2.37
CA GLY A 414 -17.60 3.92 3.38
C GLY A 414 -16.14 4.11 3.00
N GLY A 415 -15.37 4.81 3.84
CA GLY A 415 -13.94 5.08 3.59
C GLY A 415 -13.67 5.85 2.31
N ASP A 416 -14.63 6.68 1.89
CA ASP A 416 -14.64 7.47 0.65
C ASP A 416 -14.44 6.69 -0.67
N VAL A 417 -14.56 5.36 -0.64
CA VAL A 417 -14.31 4.53 -1.82
C VAL A 417 -15.54 3.75 -2.28
N ILE A 418 -16.16 2.94 -1.41
CA ILE A 418 -17.25 2.02 -1.78
C ILE A 418 -18.58 2.48 -1.22
N PRO A 419 -19.57 2.85 -2.09
CA PRO A 419 -20.91 3.16 -1.64
C PRO A 419 -21.60 1.92 -1.05
N LYS A 420 -22.31 2.10 0.08
CA LYS A 420 -23.12 1.05 0.69
C LYS A 420 -24.53 1.59 1.05
N VAL A 421 -25.51 0.71 1.00
CA VAL A 421 -26.85 1.02 1.49
C VAL A 421 -26.86 0.86 3.01
N VAL A 422 -27.26 1.92 3.72
CA VAL A 422 -27.35 1.94 5.19
C VAL A 422 -28.67 1.34 5.64
N LYS A 423 -29.79 1.93 5.17
CA LYS A 423 -31.15 1.51 5.53
C LYS A 423 -32.18 2.04 4.53
N ALA A 424 -33.39 1.43 4.54
CA ALA A 424 -34.56 2.03 3.93
C ALA A 424 -35.11 3.20 4.79
N ILE A 425 -35.67 4.21 4.14
CA ILE A 425 -36.33 5.35 4.78
C ILE A 425 -37.81 5.04 4.80
N LEU A 426 -38.33 4.73 5.99
CA LEU A 426 -39.74 4.33 6.21
C LEU A 426 -40.41 5.29 7.20
N PRO A 427 -41.75 5.55 7.05
CA PRO A 427 -42.62 5.11 5.95
C PRO A 427 -42.19 5.71 4.60
N HIS A 428 -42.58 5.06 3.47
CA HIS A 428 -42.26 5.56 2.14
C HIS A 428 -42.80 6.98 1.97
N PRO A 429 -42.00 7.98 1.59
CA PRO A 429 -42.43 9.39 1.55
C PRO A 429 -43.65 9.64 0.69
N ASP A 430 -43.82 8.87 -0.37
CA ASP A 430 -44.90 9.05 -1.35
C ASP A 430 -46.12 8.15 -1.07
N GLY A 431 -46.15 7.44 0.08
CA GLY A 431 -47.26 6.57 0.46
C GLY A 431 -47.46 5.34 -0.44
N VAL A 432 -46.50 5.01 -1.27
CA VAL A 432 -46.56 3.87 -2.21
C VAL A 432 -46.39 2.56 -1.43
N ALA A 433 -47.15 1.54 -1.81
CA ALA A 433 -46.98 0.19 -1.26
C ALA A 433 -45.60 -0.37 -1.66
N ARG A 434 -44.88 -0.91 -0.68
CA ARG A 434 -43.57 -1.52 -0.90
C ARG A 434 -43.69 -2.80 -1.71
N SER A 435 -42.66 -3.08 -2.53
CA SER A 435 -42.52 -4.35 -3.24
C SER A 435 -42.33 -5.53 -2.27
N GLU A 436 -42.50 -6.76 -2.76
CA GLU A 436 -42.22 -7.96 -1.98
C GLU A 436 -40.75 -7.99 -1.51
N PRO A 437 -40.45 -8.65 -0.37
CA PRO A 437 -39.10 -8.83 0.10
C PRO A 437 -38.22 -9.49 -0.97
N TRP A 438 -37.01 -8.94 -1.17
CA TRP A 438 -36.07 -9.51 -2.13
C TRP A 438 -35.53 -10.84 -1.62
N THR A 439 -35.40 -11.80 -2.51
CA THR A 439 -34.81 -13.11 -2.24
C THR A 439 -33.67 -13.39 -3.21
N MET A 440 -32.65 -14.13 -2.73
CA MET A 440 -31.52 -14.55 -3.56
C MET A 440 -32.02 -15.43 -4.73
N PRO A 441 -31.59 -15.18 -5.97
CA PRO A 441 -31.88 -16.04 -7.08
C PRO A 441 -31.45 -17.49 -6.83
N THR A 442 -32.24 -18.45 -7.31
CA THR A 442 -31.92 -19.88 -7.18
C THR A 442 -30.92 -20.36 -8.23
N HIS A 443 -30.76 -19.61 -9.31
CA HIS A 443 -29.88 -19.92 -10.42
C HIS A 443 -28.94 -18.75 -10.74
N CYS A 444 -27.76 -19.07 -11.19
CA CYS A 444 -26.76 -18.10 -11.65
C CYS A 444 -27.26 -17.39 -12.93
N LYS A 445 -27.31 -16.07 -12.89
CA LYS A 445 -27.76 -15.26 -14.03
C LYS A 445 -26.87 -15.36 -15.28
N GLU A 446 -25.61 -15.75 -15.09
CA GLU A 446 -24.62 -15.80 -16.16
C GLU A 446 -24.57 -17.16 -16.89
N CYS A 447 -24.79 -18.26 -16.17
CA CYS A 447 -24.65 -19.60 -16.75
C CYS A 447 -25.83 -20.53 -16.48
N GLY A 448 -26.89 -20.08 -15.81
CA GLY A 448 -28.08 -20.87 -15.51
C GLY A 448 -27.90 -21.99 -14.48
N SER A 449 -26.69 -22.21 -13.96
CA SER A 449 -26.45 -23.27 -12.97
C SER A 449 -27.10 -22.94 -11.64
N ARG A 450 -27.60 -23.96 -10.92
CA ARG A 450 -28.18 -23.79 -9.59
C ARG A 450 -27.14 -23.25 -8.62
N LEU A 451 -27.49 -22.20 -7.86
CA LEU A 451 -26.66 -21.66 -6.80
C LEU A 451 -26.72 -22.55 -5.56
N GLN A 452 -25.59 -22.73 -4.91
CA GLN A 452 -25.47 -23.48 -3.66
C GLN A 452 -25.18 -22.50 -2.52
N ARG A 453 -25.74 -22.77 -1.35
CA ARG A 453 -25.44 -22.05 -0.13
C ARG A 453 -24.35 -22.82 0.63
N ASP A 454 -23.28 -22.12 0.96
CA ASP A 454 -22.26 -22.65 1.89
C ASP A 454 -22.86 -22.58 3.31
N GLU A 455 -23.14 -23.74 3.92
CA GLU A 455 -23.83 -23.81 5.22
C GLU A 455 -23.02 -23.21 6.37
N GLU A 456 -21.69 -23.26 6.27
CA GLU A 456 -20.75 -22.72 7.27
C GLU A 456 -20.44 -21.22 7.02
N ALA A 457 -20.64 -20.74 5.82
CA ALA A 457 -20.42 -19.36 5.42
C ALA A 457 -21.71 -18.78 4.82
N VAL A 458 -22.07 -17.55 5.19
CA VAL A 458 -23.24 -16.80 4.70
C VAL A 458 -23.14 -16.44 3.21
N VAL A 459 -22.59 -17.34 2.37
CA VAL A 459 -22.23 -17.05 0.98
C VAL A 459 -22.94 -18.02 0.04
N TRP A 460 -23.66 -17.46 -0.94
CA TRP A 460 -24.18 -18.19 -2.07
C TRP A 460 -23.12 -18.31 -3.18
N ARG A 461 -23.07 -19.46 -3.86
CA ARG A 461 -22.04 -19.73 -4.88
C ARG A 461 -22.60 -20.33 -6.15
N CYS A 462 -22.02 -19.92 -7.26
CA CYS A 462 -22.07 -20.62 -8.52
C CYS A 462 -20.88 -21.58 -8.60
N GLU A 463 -21.11 -22.90 -8.47
CA GLU A 463 -20.05 -23.90 -8.49
C GLU A 463 -19.57 -24.26 -9.91
N ASN A 464 -20.27 -23.80 -10.93
CA ASN A 464 -19.86 -24.02 -12.32
C ASN A 464 -18.52 -23.33 -12.63
N THR A 465 -17.46 -24.11 -12.78
CA THR A 465 -16.11 -23.62 -13.12
C THR A 465 -16.02 -23.01 -14.52
N SER A 466 -16.93 -23.42 -15.41
CA SER A 466 -17.05 -22.87 -16.78
C SER A 466 -18.02 -21.68 -16.86
N CYS A 467 -18.44 -21.10 -15.72
CA CYS A 467 -19.27 -19.91 -15.71
C CYS A 467 -18.52 -18.73 -16.37
N PRO A 468 -19.11 -18.07 -17.39
CA PRO A 468 -18.45 -16.95 -18.08
C PRO A 468 -18.00 -15.83 -17.14
N ALA A 469 -18.80 -15.50 -16.12
CA ALA A 469 -18.42 -14.50 -15.13
C ALA A 469 -17.21 -14.93 -14.29
N ARG A 470 -17.10 -16.21 -13.91
CA ARG A 470 -15.94 -16.73 -13.19
C ARG A 470 -14.68 -16.69 -14.04
N ILE A 471 -14.78 -17.13 -15.30
CA ILE A 471 -13.65 -17.12 -16.26
C ILE A 471 -13.18 -15.68 -16.45
N ARG A 472 -14.07 -14.74 -16.72
CA ARG A 472 -13.77 -13.31 -16.88
C ARG A 472 -13.01 -12.78 -15.67
N ARG A 473 -13.56 -12.94 -14.46
CA ARG A 473 -12.94 -12.45 -13.23
C ARG A 473 -11.61 -13.12 -12.89
N SER A 474 -11.47 -14.38 -13.29
CA SER A 474 -10.22 -15.12 -13.11
C SER A 474 -9.13 -14.60 -14.05
N LEU A 475 -9.46 -14.32 -15.31
CA LEU A 475 -8.54 -13.71 -16.28
C LEU A 475 -8.14 -12.28 -15.88
N GLU A 476 -9.10 -11.46 -15.42
CA GLU A 476 -8.82 -10.14 -14.89
C GLU A 476 -7.84 -10.21 -13.69
N HIS A 477 -8.06 -11.16 -12.78
CA HIS A 477 -7.14 -11.37 -11.66
C HIS A 477 -5.77 -11.84 -12.11
N PHE A 478 -5.72 -12.80 -13.04
CA PHE A 478 -4.46 -13.32 -13.59
C PHE A 478 -3.63 -12.20 -14.23
N ALA A 479 -4.29 -11.31 -14.98
CA ALA A 479 -3.63 -10.15 -15.60
C ALA A 479 -3.28 -9.04 -14.61
N SER A 480 -3.87 -9.05 -13.41
CA SER A 480 -3.72 -7.94 -12.45
C SER A 480 -2.26 -7.70 -12.05
N ARG A 481 -1.99 -6.48 -11.59
CA ARG A 481 -0.66 -5.99 -11.25
C ARG A 481 0.06 -6.83 -10.18
N THR A 482 -0.65 -7.28 -9.17
CA THR A 482 -0.10 -8.12 -8.09
C THR A 482 0.08 -9.58 -8.51
N ALA A 483 -0.61 -10.02 -9.57
CA ALA A 483 -0.47 -11.35 -10.17
C ALA A 483 0.55 -11.33 -11.33
N MET A 484 0.16 -11.62 -12.56
CA MET A 484 1.11 -11.70 -13.69
C MET A 484 1.49 -10.34 -14.28
N ASN A 485 0.84 -9.24 -13.88
CA ASN A 485 1.12 -7.86 -14.30
C ASN A 485 1.13 -7.65 -15.82
N ILE A 486 0.01 -7.97 -16.46
CA ILE A 486 -0.16 -7.81 -17.90
C ILE A 486 -0.89 -6.50 -18.18
N GLU A 487 -0.13 -5.43 -18.35
CA GLU A 487 -0.69 -4.11 -18.60
C GLU A 487 -1.41 -4.04 -19.94
N GLY A 488 -2.54 -3.33 -19.97
CA GLY A 488 -3.39 -3.18 -21.14
C GLY A 488 -4.44 -4.30 -21.31
N LEU A 489 -4.32 -5.42 -20.58
CA LEU A 489 -5.31 -6.49 -20.54
C LEU A 489 -6.37 -6.21 -19.47
N GLY A 490 -7.16 -5.13 -19.66
CA GLY A 490 -8.25 -4.77 -18.77
C GLY A 490 -9.55 -5.50 -19.05
N ALA A 491 -10.57 -5.30 -18.19
CA ALA A 491 -11.87 -5.98 -18.25
C ALA A 491 -12.54 -5.94 -19.64
N SER A 492 -12.53 -4.78 -20.30
CA SER A 492 -13.15 -4.61 -21.62
C SER A 492 -12.47 -5.46 -22.71
N LEU A 493 -11.13 -5.58 -22.67
CA LEU A 493 -10.41 -6.42 -23.61
C LEU A 493 -10.60 -7.89 -23.31
N VAL A 494 -10.57 -8.29 -22.02
CA VAL A 494 -10.87 -9.67 -21.60
C VAL A 494 -12.26 -10.11 -22.08
N ASP A 495 -13.26 -9.23 -21.89
CA ASP A 495 -14.63 -9.50 -22.37
C ASP A 495 -14.65 -9.79 -23.87
N GLN A 496 -14.01 -8.95 -24.66
CA GLN A 496 -14.01 -9.10 -26.14
C GLN A 496 -13.26 -10.36 -26.59
N LEU A 497 -12.14 -10.69 -25.93
CA LEU A 497 -11.39 -11.91 -26.24
C LEU A 497 -12.21 -13.17 -25.95
N ILE A 498 -12.98 -13.17 -24.86
CA ILE A 498 -13.91 -14.28 -24.52
C ILE A 498 -15.06 -14.33 -25.53
N GLU A 499 -15.70 -13.20 -25.82
CA GLU A 499 -16.84 -13.12 -26.76
C GLU A 499 -16.47 -13.58 -28.17
N GLN A 500 -15.23 -13.32 -28.58
CA GLN A 500 -14.72 -13.78 -29.89
C GLN A 500 -14.15 -15.20 -29.87
N GLY A 501 -14.19 -15.89 -28.71
CA GLY A 501 -13.68 -17.26 -28.57
C GLY A 501 -12.17 -17.39 -28.72
N LEU A 502 -11.42 -16.28 -28.54
CA LEU A 502 -9.96 -16.25 -28.61
C LEU A 502 -9.29 -16.80 -27.37
N ILE A 503 -9.96 -16.71 -26.21
CA ILE A 503 -9.46 -17.21 -24.93
C ILE A 503 -10.57 -17.95 -24.16
N HIS A 504 -10.21 -19.07 -23.52
CA HIS A 504 -11.07 -19.91 -22.68
C HIS A 504 -10.43 -20.17 -21.32
N ASP A 505 -9.09 -20.12 -21.24
CA ASP A 505 -8.32 -20.25 -20.00
C ASP A 505 -7.10 -19.30 -19.99
N TYR A 506 -6.31 -19.36 -18.92
CA TYR A 506 -5.14 -18.47 -18.76
C TYR A 506 -4.03 -18.75 -19.78
N ALA A 507 -3.88 -20.00 -20.23
CA ALA A 507 -2.82 -20.39 -21.16
C ALA A 507 -3.08 -19.87 -22.57
N ASP A 508 -4.35 -19.71 -22.96
CA ASP A 508 -4.72 -19.17 -24.26
C ASP A 508 -4.21 -17.73 -24.44
N LEU A 509 -4.05 -16.96 -23.35
CA LEU A 509 -3.46 -15.62 -23.40
C LEU A 509 -2.08 -15.61 -24.04
N TYR A 510 -1.26 -16.63 -23.79
CA TYR A 510 0.11 -16.75 -24.30
C TYR A 510 0.19 -17.26 -25.74
N HIS A 511 -0.95 -17.64 -26.34
CA HIS A 511 -1.07 -18.02 -27.73
C HIS A 511 -1.63 -16.89 -28.61
N LEU A 512 -2.03 -15.76 -28.02
CA LEU A 512 -2.48 -14.59 -28.78
C LEU A 512 -1.35 -14.02 -29.62
N THR A 513 -1.68 -13.61 -30.85
CA THR A 513 -0.72 -13.01 -31.79
C THR A 513 -0.89 -11.49 -31.85
N ALA A 514 0.18 -10.79 -32.21
CA ALA A 514 0.13 -9.34 -32.42
C ALA A 514 -0.91 -8.96 -33.47
N GLU A 515 -1.01 -9.73 -34.56
CA GLU A 515 -1.96 -9.49 -35.62
C GLU A 515 -3.42 -9.59 -35.17
N GLN A 516 -3.76 -10.63 -34.36
CA GLN A 516 -5.09 -10.77 -33.77
C GLN A 516 -5.46 -9.55 -32.91
N LEU A 517 -4.55 -9.10 -32.03
CA LEU A 517 -4.84 -7.98 -31.14
C LEU A 517 -4.83 -6.62 -31.87
N GLU A 518 -3.92 -6.40 -32.82
CA GLU A 518 -3.87 -5.14 -33.58
C GLU A 518 -5.12 -4.91 -34.43
N THR A 519 -5.67 -5.98 -34.97
CA THR A 519 -6.86 -5.91 -35.83
C THR A 519 -8.17 -5.91 -35.05
N LEU A 520 -8.12 -6.26 -33.75
CA LEU A 520 -9.29 -6.29 -32.89
C LEU A 520 -9.95 -4.90 -32.82
N ILE A 521 -11.25 -4.85 -33.11
CA ILE A 521 -12.04 -3.63 -33.05
C ILE A 521 -12.63 -3.48 -31.67
N VAL A 522 -12.16 -2.49 -30.93
CA VAL A 522 -12.70 -2.16 -29.59
C VAL A 522 -13.81 -1.14 -29.77
N ALA A 523 -15.03 -1.57 -29.49
CA ALA A 523 -16.19 -0.68 -29.38
C ALA A 523 -16.37 -0.23 -27.94
N PRO A 524 -16.61 1.06 -27.67
CA PRO A 524 -17.00 1.51 -26.34
C PRO A 524 -18.34 0.84 -25.95
N LYS A 525 -18.41 0.26 -24.74
CA LYS A 525 -19.65 -0.38 -24.22
C LYS A 525 -20.84 0.57 -24.17
N GLU A 526 -20.58 1.85 -23.96
CA GLU A 526 -21.57 2.93 -24.05
C GLU A 526 -20.93 4.06 -24.88
N PRO A 527 -21.39 4.31 -26.11
CA PRO A 527 -20.92 5.45 -26.88
C PRO A 527 -21.36 6.74 -26.16
N LYS A 528 -20.42 7.41 -25.51
CA LYS A 528 -20.67 8.70 -24.82
C LYS A 528 -21.01 9.86 -25.77
N SER A 529 -20.94 9.64 -27.07
CA SER A 529 -21.41 10.53 -28.11
C SER A 529 -21.65 9.75 -29.41
N ASP A 530 -22.52 10.26 -30.29
CA ASP A 530 -22.75 9.74 -31.66
C ASP A 530 -21.49 9.72 -32.53
N ARG A 531 -20.39 10.30 -32.06
CA ARG A 531 -19.07 10.34 -32.72
C ARG A 531 -18.09 9.28 -32.23
N ALA A 532 -18.47 8.43 -31.27
CA ALA A 532 -17.61 7.36 -30.78
C ALA A 532 -17.47 6.26 -31.85
N VAL A 533 -16.41 6.31 -32.64
CA VAL A 533 -16.12 5.34 -33.70
C VAL A 533 -15.35 4.16 -33.08
N PRO A 534 -15.74 2.89 -33.40
CA PRO A 534 -14.95 1.72 -33.06
C PRO A 534 -13.52 1.87 -33.58
N ARG A 535 -12.53 1.62 -32.74
CA ARG A 535 -11.11 1.75 -33.09
C ARG A 535 -10.42 0.41 -33.03
N LYS A 536 -9.50 0.17 -33.98
CA LYS A 536 -8.58 -0.95 -33.88
C LYS A 536 -7.67 -0.77 -32.65
N LEU A 537 -7.35 -1.86 -31.96
CA LEU A 537 -6.48 -1.86 -30.79
C LEU A 537 -5.05 -1.38 -31.13
N GLY A 538 -4.56 -1.73 -32.34
CA GLY A 538 -3.32 -1.19 -32.91
C GLY A 538 -2.11 -1.32 -31.99
N LYS A 539 -1.42 -0.21 -31.71
CA LYS A 539 -0.24 -0.17 -30.85
C LYS A 539 -0.51 -0.76 -29.43
N VAL A 540 -1.71 -0.59 -28.90
CA VAL A 540 -2.08 -1.16 -27.58
C VAL A 540 -2.04 -2.69 -27.64
N GLY A 541 -2.50 -3.31 -28.72
CA GLY A 541 -2.42 -4.76 -28.94
C GLY A 541 -0.98 -5.28 -28.91
N ARG A 542 -0.05 -4.61 -29.60
CA ARG A 542 1.39 -4.94 -29.53
C ARG A 542 1.95 -4.83 -28.12
N ASN A 543 1.58 -3.78 -27.39
CA ASN A 543 2.02 -3.62 -26.02
C ASN A 543 1.53 -4.76 -25.12
N VAL A 544 0.29 -5.22 -25.28
CA VAL A 544 -0.24 -6.36 -24.52
C VAL A 544 0.57 -7.62 -24.80
N ILE A 545 0.93 -7.91 -26.07
CA ILE A 545 1.80 -9.05 -26.41
C ILE A 545 3.17 -8.93 -25.73
N ALA A 546 3.78 -7.74 -25.76
CA ALA A 546 5.06 -7.50 -25.07
C ALA A 546 4.95 -7.73 -23.56
N GLN A 547 3.82 -7.35 -22.92
CA GLN A 547 3.58 -7.61 -21.50
C GLN A 547 3.36 -9.10 -21.21
N LEU A 548 2.64 -9.83 -22.08
CA LEU A 548 2.49 -11.28 -21.99
C LEU A 548 3.84 -11.98 -22.04
N GLU A 549 4.72 -11.64 -22.99
CA GLU A 549 6.06 -12.20 -23.08
C GLU A 549 6.90 -11.88 -21.83
N ARG A 550 6.86 -10.65 -21.34
CA ARG A 550 7.53 -10.25 -20.10
C ARG A 550 7.03 -11.03 -18.89
N SER A 551 5.72 -11.27 -18.81
CA SER A 551 5.10 -11.96 -17.69
C SER A 551 5.54 -13.41 -17.53
N LYS A 552 6.02 -14.06 -18.62
CA LYS A 552 6.55 -15.44 -18.59
C LYS A 552 7.73 -15.59 -17.62
N ALA A 553 8.51 -14.53 -17.41
CA ALA A 553 9.67 -14.53 -16.52
C ALA A 553 9.32 -14.26 -15.05
N ASN A 554 8.05 -14.03 -14.71
CA ASN A 554 7.64 -13.76 -13.33
C ASN A 554 7.99 -14.93 -12.38
N ASP A 555 8.25 -14.61 -11.11
CA ASP A 555 8.53 -15.60 -10.08
C ASP A 555 7.32 -16.53 -9.84
N LEU A 556 7.59 -17.78 -9.44
CA LEU A 556 6.58 -18.78 -9.12
C LEU A 556 5.52 -18.27 -8.12
N SER A 557 5.90 -17.43 -7.16
CA SER A 557 4.96 -16.87 -6.17
C SER A 557 3.85 -16.08 -6.84
N ARG A 558 4.16 -15.32 -7.88
CA ARG A 558 3.18 -14.56 -8.65
C ARG A 558 2.25 -15.47 -9.42
N LEU A 559 2.78 -16.53 -10.02
CA LEU A 559 1.98 -17.53 -10.74
C LEU A 559 1.01 -18.26 -9.79
N ILE A 560 1.47 -18.72 -8.61
CA ILE A 560 0.61 -19.37 -7.61
C ILE A 560 -0.54 -18.43 -7.20
N TYR A 561 -0.23 -17.15 -6.96
CA TYR A 561 -1.24 -16.16 -6.64
C TYR A 561 -2.19 -15.89 -7.81
N ALA A 562 -1.67 -15.80 -9.04
CA ALA A 562 -2.43 -15.57 -10.27
C ALA A 562 -3.43 -16.69 -10.58
N LEU A 563 -3.09 -17.94 -10.30
CA LEU A 563 -3.99 -19.09 -10.45
C LEU A 563 -5.23 -19.01 -9.56
N GLY A 564 -5.20 -18.16 -8.54
CA GLY A 564 -6.37 -17.84 -7.73
C GLY A 564 -6.87 -18.99 -6.88
N ILE A 565 -5.97 -19.83 -6.40
CA ILE A 565 -6.28 -20.93 -5.47
C ILE A 565 -7.00 -20.36 -4.25
N ARG A 566 -8.12 -20.97 -3.87
CA ARG A 566 -8.94 -20.51 -2.76
C ARG A 566 -8.10 -20.45 -1.47
N HIS A 567 -8.29 -19.42 -0.67
CA HIS A 567 -7.54 -19.14 0.59
C HIS A 567 -6.04 -18.88 0.43
N VAL A 568 -5.49 -18.94 -0.79
CA VAL A 568 -4.09 -18.60 -1.08
C VAL A 568 -4.01 -17.12 -1.47
N GLY A 569 -3.61 -16.28 -0.53
CA GLY A 569 -3.27 -14.89 -0.76
C GLY A 569 -1.81 -14.73 -1.21
N GLU A 570 -1.41 -13.50 -1.50
CA GLU A 570 -0.06 -13.16 -1.97
C GLU A 570 1.05 -13.68 -1.04
N LYS A 571 0.91 -13.48 0.30
CA LYS A 571 1.88 -13.97 1.30
C LYS A 571 1.97 -15.49 1.31
N ALA A 572 0.82 -16.18 1.32
CA ALA A 572 0.80 -17.65 1.29
C ALA A 572 1.42 -18.18 0.00
N ALA A 573 1.15 -17.55 -1.15
CA ALA A 573 1.77 -17.90 -2.42
C ALA A 573 3.31 -17.74 -2.38
N ALA A 574 3.82 -16.65 -1.80
CA ALA A 574 5.25 -16.43 -1.64
C ALA A 574 5.89 -17.47 -0.69
N THR A 575 5.22 -17.80 0.42
CA THR A 575 5.68 -18.82 1.35
C THR A 575 5.71 -20.20 0.70
N LEU A 576 4.67 -20.58 -0.04
CA LEU A 576 4.61 -21.86 -0.78
C LEU A 576 5.69 -21.91 -1.88
N ALA A 577 5.86 -20.86 -2.67
CA ALA A 577 6.89 -20.79 -3.71
C ALA A 577 8.30 -20.95 -3.14
N ARG A 578 8.59 -20.28 -2.02
CA ARG A 578 9.88 -20.36 -1.35
C ARG A 578 10.16 -21.76 -0.81
N HIS A 579 9.16 -22.44 -0.28
CA HIS A 579 9.30 -23.78 0.31
C HIS A 579 9.41 -24.86 -0.76
N PHE A 580 8.47 -24.92 -1.69
CA PHE A 580 8.40 -26.01 -2.69
C PHE A 580 9.30 -25.78 -3.90
N ARG A 581 9.73 -24.55 -4.16
CA ARG A 581 10.69 -24.17 -5.21
C ARG A 581 10.19 -24.33 -6.64
N SER A 582 9.29 -25.28 -6.90
CA SER A 582 8.71 -25.48 -8.24
C SER A 582 7.22 -25.81 -8.16
N MET A 583 6.50 -25.48 -9.22
CA MET A 583 5.08 -25.82 -9.36
C MET A 583 4.86 -27.33 -9.29
N GLU A 584 5.73 -28.12 -9.87
CA GLU A 584 5.64 -29.59 -9.85
C GLU A 584 5.69 -30.15 -8.44
N ARG A 585 6.63 -29.66 -7.61
CA ARG A 585 6.73 -30.09 -6.20
C ARG A 585 5.52 -29.65 -5.39
N LEU A 586 5.00 -28.46 -5.67
CA LEU A 586 3.80 -27.96 -5.02
C LEU A 586 2.58 -28.84 -5.36
N MET A 587 2.38 -29.14 -6.64
CA MET A 587 1.26 -29.98 -7.10
C MET A 587 1.36 -31.43 -6.58
N ALA A 588 2.55 -31.96 -6.39
CA ALA A 588 2.79 -33.31 -5.86
C ALA A 588 2.79 -33.40 -4.34
N SER A 589 2.69 -32.27 -3.60
CA SER A 589 2.81 -32.24 -2.15
C SER A 589 1.59 -32.86 -1.45
N SER A 590 1.82 -33.56 -0.32
CA SER A 590 0.76 -34.05 0.54
C SER A 590 0.21 -32.96 1.46
N ILE A 591 -0.98 -33.17 2.04
CA ILE A 591 -1.57 -32.25 3.02
C ILE A 591 -0.62 -32.02 4.20
N ASP A 592 0.02 -33.08 4.71
CA ASP A 592 0.96 -32.99 5.84
C ASP A 592 2.20 -32.17 5.48
N ALA A 593 2.73 -32.35 4.26
CA ALA A 593 3.84 -31.54 3.77
C ALA A 593 3.46 -30.05 3.65
N LEU A 594 2.25 -29.74 3.18
CA LEU A 594 1.72 -28.37 3.09
C LEU A 594 1.55 -27.76 4.51
N GLN A 595 0.99 -28.51 5.46
CA GLN A 595 0.80 -28.03 6.83
C GLN A 595 2.11 -27.89 7.63
N SER A 596 3.17 -28.56 7.22
CA SER A 596 4.50 -28.38 7.83
C SER A 596 5.16 -27.04 7.49
N VAL A 597 4.63 -26.34 6.50
CA VAL A 597 5.11 -25.00 6.09
C VAL A 597 4.58 -23.95 7.06
N SER A 598 5.48 -23.12 7.60
CA SER A 598 5.09 -22.02 8.50
C SER A 598 4.03 -21.13 7.85
N GLU A 599 3.04 -20.67 8.60
CA GLU A 599 1.90 -19.82 8.15
C GLU A 599 0.89 -20.51 7.21
N ILE A 600 1.07 -21.79 6.88
CA ILE A 600 0.11 -22.56 6.08
C ILE A 600 -0.74 -23.44 7.01
N GLY A 601 -1.96 -22.97 7.28
CA GLY A 601 -2.93 -23.70 8.09
C GLY A 601 -3.71 -24.78 7.29
N PRO A 602 -4.53 -25.60 8.00
CA PRO A 602 -5.29 -26.70 7.40
C PRO A 602 -6.17 -26.28 6.22
N VAL A 603 -6.81 -25.12 6.31
CA VAL A 603 -7.72 -24.59 5.27
C VAL A 603 -6.97 -24.27 3.97
N VAL A 604 -5.79 -23.66 4.09
CA VAL A 604 -4.94 -23.33 2.92
C VAL A 604 -4.38 -24.62 2.32
N ALA A 605 -3.88 -25.54 3.15
CA ALA A 605 -3.34 -26.84 2.70
C ALA A 605 -4.40 -27.65 1.97
N ALA A 606 -5.62 -27.76 2.49
CA ALA A 606 -6.72 -28.44 1.82
C ALA A 606 -7.08 -27.80 0.47
N SER A 607 -7.07 -26.46 0.41
CA SER A 607 -7.37 -25.74 -0.84
C SER A 607 -6.31 -25.94 -1.92
N VAL A 608 -5.02 -25.99 -1.55
CA VAL A 608 -3.92 -26.28 -2.47
C VAL A 608 -4.01 -27.72 -2.97
N ARG A 609 -4.32 -28.66 -2.07
CA ARG A 609 -4.48 -30.08 -2.45
C ARG A 609 -5.64 -30.30 -3.39
N ALA A 610 -6.82 -29.71 -3.07
CA ALA A 610 -7.99 -29.77 -3.95
C ALA A 610 -7.73 -29.14 -5.33
N PHE A 611 -6.96 -28.06 -5.40
CA PHE A 611 -6.53 -27.48 -6.69
C PHE A 611 -5.63 -28.45 -7.46
N ALA A 612 -4.69 -29.10 -6.80
CA ALA A 612 -3.74 -30.02 -7.43
C ALA A 612 -4.39 -31.34 -7.91
N GLU A 613 -5.45 -31.79 -7.24
CA GLU A 613 -6.19 -33.02 -7.60
C GLU A 613 -7.20 -32.83 -8.73
N GLU A 614 -7.51 -31.59 -9.11
CA GLU A 614 -8.42 -31.29 -10.20
C GLU A 614 -7.71 -31.46 -11.57
N PRO A 615 -8.12 -32.44 -12.42
CA PRO A 615 -7.41 -32.71 -13.67
C PRO A 615 -7.34 -31.51 -14.63
N ARG A 616 -8.33 -30.63 -14.60
CA ARG A 616 -8.33 -29.41 -15.42
C ARG A 616 -7.23 -28.44 -15.00
N ASN A 617 -6.92 -28.36 -13.72
CA ASN A 617 -5.85 -27.51 -13.23
C ASN A 617 -4.47 -28.08 -13.54
N GLU A 618 -4.32 -29.41 -13.50
CA GLU A 618 -3.10 -30.07 -13.96
C GLU A 618 -2.84 -29.78 -15.46
N GLU A 619 -3.87 -29.93 -16.28
CA GLU A 619 -3.79 -29.61 -17.71
C GLU A 619 -3.48 -28.14 -17.95
N LEU A 620 -4.09 -27.21 -17.18
CA LEU A 620 -3.81 -25.78 -17.25
C LEU A 620 -2.35 -25.47 -16.93
N VAL A 621 -1.82 -26.04 -15.84
CA VAL A 621 -0.41 -25.85 -15.44
C VAL A 621 0.52 -26.41 -16.53
N ARG A 622 0.18 -27.56 -17.14
CA ARG A 622 0.93 -28.14 -18.24
C ARG A 622 0.96 -27.22 -19.48
N LYS A 623 -0.20 -26.62 -19.84
CA LYS A 623 -0.30 -25.64 -20.93
C LYS A 623 0.52 -24.39 -20.66
N LEU A 624 0.44 -23.82 -19.47
CA LEU A 624 1.24 -22.65 -19.08
C LEU A 624 2.74 -22.93 -19.16
N LYS A 625 3.17 -24.12 -18.70
CA LYS A 625 4.57 -24.56 -18.82
C LYS A 625 4.99 -24.69 -20.30
N ALA A 626 4.14 -25.28 -21.15
CA ALA A 626 4.39 -25.40 -22.58
C ALA A 626 4.47 -24.03 -23.29
N ALA A 627 3.71 -23.03 -22.82
CA ALA A 627 3.76 -21.66 -23.30
C ALA A 627 5.01 -20.87 -22.82
N GLY A 628 5.88 -21.50 -22.00
CA GLY A 628 7.12 -20.90 -21.52
C GLY A 628 7.00 -20.06 -20.23
N VAL A 629 5.89 -20.18 -19.49
CA VAL A 629 5.74 -19.51 -18.20
C VAL A 629 6.67 -20.14 -17.17
N ASN A 630 7.37 -19.34 -16.40
CA ASN A 630 8.30 -19.79 -15.37
C ASN A 630 7.57 -20.57 -14.25
N MET A 631 8.01 -21.80 -14.01
CA MET A 631 7.46 -22.72 -13.01
C MET A 631 8.35 -22.85 -11.76
N ALA A 632 9.40 -22.01 -11.65
CA ALA A 632 10.38 -22.09 -10.56
C ALA A 632 10.43 -20.81 -9.75
N SER A 633 10.70 -20.92 -8.45
CA SER A 633 10.96 -19.79 -7.57
C SER A 633 12.35 -19.22 -7.81
N GLN A 634 12.42 -17.92 -7.98
CA GLN A 634 13.66 -17.15 -8.09
C GLN A 634 14.20 -16.70 -6.71
N ALA A 635 13.43 -16.95 -5.63
CA ALA A 635 13.88 -16.64 -4.28
C ALA A 635 15.16 -17.42 -3.94
N PRO A 636 16.11 -16.86 -3.16
CA PRO A 636 17.27 -17.62 -2.69
C PRO A 636 16.84 -18.90 -1.98
N GLU A 637 17.59 -20.00 -2.16
CA GLU A 637 17.29 -21.24 -1.43
C GLU A 637 17.46 -21.00 0.09
N PRO A 638 16.54 -21.50 0.91
CA PRO A 638 16.75 -21.58 2.35
C PRO A 638 17.96 -22.51 2.59
N GLY A 639 19.13 -21.96 2.85
CA GLY A 639 20.35 -22.72 3.07
C GLY A 639 21.45 -22.62 2.00
N THR A 640 21.24 -21.91 0.89
CA THR A 640 22.25 -21.64 -0.13
C THR A 640 22.88 -20.26 -0.04
N GLN A 641 22.62 -19.48 0.99
CA GLN A 641 23.69 -18.59 1.46
C GLN A 641 24.76 -19.50 2.06
N LEU A 642 25.77 -19.79 1.25
CA LEU A 642 27.08 -20.28 1.71
C LEU A 642 27.70 -19.20 2.59
N GLY A 643 27.04 -18.90 3.70
CA GLY A 643 27.58 -18.07 4.75
C GLY A 643 28.50 -18.91 5.63
N PRO A 644 29.46 -18.30 6.31
CA PRO A 644 30.40 -18.98 7.18
C PRO A 644 29.75 -19.78 8.31
N LEU A 645 28.46 -19.57 8.58
CA LEU A 645 27.67 -20.27 9.62
C LEU A 645 26.66 -21.28 9.05
N ALA A 646 26.80 -21.67 7.77
CA ALA A 646 25.92 -22.67 7.16
C ALA A 646 25.92 -24.00 7.96
N GLY A 647 24.73 -24.53 8.23
CA GLY A 647 24.55 -25.76 9.02
C GLY A 647 24.62 -25.58 10.54
N LYS A 648 24.90 -24.39 11.04
CA LYS A 648 24.84 -24.09 12.48
C LYS A 648 23.42 -23.66 12.89
N THR A 649 22.97 -24.15 14.04
CA THR A 649 21.66 -23.79 14.62
C THR A 649 21.85 -22.99 15.89
N PHE A 650 21.29 -21.81 15.95
CA PHE A 650 21.32 -20.90 17.09
C PHE A 650 19.97 -20.86 17.81
N VAL A 651 19.99 -20.67 19.12
CA VAL A 651 18.81 -20.34 19.92
C VAL A 651 19.10 -19.07 20.69
N LEU A 652 18.21 -18.09 20.57
CA LEU A 652 18.30 -16.84 21.31
C LEU A 652 17.40 -16.90 22.53
N THR A 653 17.90 -16.55 23.73
CA THR A 653 17.15 -16.54 24.98
C THR A 653 17.53 -15.35 25.85
N GLY A 654 16.63 -14.87 26.70
CA GLY A 654 16.83 -13.66 27.46
C GLY A 654 16.65 -12.38 26.62
N THR A 655 16.90 -11.24 27.24
CA THR A 655 16.84 -9.91 26.60
C THR A 655 18.26 -9.51 26.20
N LEU A 656 18.48 -9.34 24.89
CA LEU A 656 19.70 -8.76 24.37
C LEU A 656 19.58 -7.24 24.48
N THR A 657 20.63 -6.58 24.94
CA THR A 657 20.64 -5.11 25.21
C THR A 657 21.23 -4.31 24.06
N ALA A 658 22.16 -4.89 23.29
CA ALA A 658 22.84 -4.23 22.17
C ALA A 658 22.12 -4.39 20.83
N MET A 659 21.24 -5.36 20.70
CA MET A 659 20.42 -5.58 19.50
C MET A 659 19.12 -6.31 19.83
N SER A 660 18.09 -6.10 19.03
CA SER A 660 16.84 -6.85 19.17
C SER A 660 17.02 -8.32 18.78
N ARG A 661 16.10 -9.18 19.23
CA ARG A 661 16.11 -10.61 18.86
C ARG A 661 15.93 -10.79 17.36
N GLU A 662 15.15 -9.93 16.72
CA GLU A 662 14.94 -9.90 15.28
C GLU A 662 16.21 -9.53 14.52
N GLU A 663 16.95 -8.54 15.00
CA GLU A 663 18.25 -8.16 14.42
C GLU A 663 19.30 -9.24 14.57
N ALA A 664 19.38 -9.86 15.75
CA ALA A 664 20.26 -10.99 15.99
C ALA A 664 19.89 -12.20 15.09
N THR A 665 18.58 -12.45 14.92
CA THR A 665 18.08 -13.48 14.00
C THR A 665 18.46 -13.16 12.57
N ALA A 666 18.21 -11.95 12.10
CA ALA A 666 18.53 -11.51 10.74
C ALA A 666 20.04 -11.51 10.47
N ALA A 667 20.89 -11.15 11.46
CA ALA A 667 22.34 -11.20 11.36
C ALA A 667 22.84 -12.64 11.19
N LEU A 668 22.34 -13.56 12.00
CA LEU A 668 22.68 -14.98 11.91
C LEU A 668 22.21 -15.62 10.60
N GLU A 669 21.00 -15.30 10.15
CA GLU A 669 20.44 -15.82 8.92
C GLU A 669 21.19 -15.27 7.68
N ARG A 670 21.63 -14.02 7.68
CA ARG A 670 22.54 -13.47 6.64
C ARG A 670 23.86 -14.22 6.55
N LEU A 671 24.37 -14.71 7.65
CA LEU A 671 25.59 -15.54 7.72
C LEU A 671 25.32 -17.04 7.44
N GLY A 672 24.08 -17.39 7.07
CA GLY A 672 23.72 -18.77 6.72
C GLY A 672 23.33 -19.66 7.88
N ALA A 673 23.25 -19.13 9.12
CA ALA A 673 22.82 -19.90 10.29
C ALA A 673 21.30 -20.10 10.34
N LYS A 674 20.85 -21.16 11.01
CA LYS A 674 19.45 -21.37 11.34
C LYS A 674 19.16 -20.91 12.76
N VAL A 675 18.12 -20.08 12.97
CA VAL A 675 17.66 -19.68 14.29
C VAL A 675 16.43 -20.52 14.68
N SER A 676 16.45 -21.11 15.89
CA SER A 676 15.39 -21.98 16.39
C SER A 676 14.78 -21.43 17.68
N GLY A 677 13.48 -21.62 17.85
CA GLY A 677 12.75 -21.23 19.06
C GLY A 677 12.99 -22.12 20.27
N SER A 678 13.60 -23.31 20.10
CA SER A 678 13.78 -24.30 21.20
C SER A 678 15.15 -24.96 21.16
N VAL A 679 15.72 -25.24 22.36
CA VAL A 679 17.00 -25.91 22.50
C VAL A 679 16.83 -27.44 22.36
N SER A 680 17.72 -28.06 21.55
CA SER A 680 17.77 -29.51 21.31
C SER A 680 19.24 -29.96 21.14
N LYS A 681 19.48 -31.24 21.06
CA LYS A 681 20.83 -31.81 20.76
C LYS A 681 21.39 -31.38 19.40
N LYS A 682 20.58 -30.82 18.51
CA LYS A 682 20.97 -30.27 17.20
C LYS A 682 21.30 -28.79 17.28
N THR A 683 21.12 -28.13 18.43
CA THR A 683 21.46 -26.71 18.61
C THR A 683 22.98 -26.57 18.71
N SER A 684 23.59 -25.72 17.91
CA SER A 684 25.03 -25.48 17.91
C SER A 684 25.43 -24.47 19.00
N TYR A 685 24.65 -23.42 19.17
CA TYR A 685 24.91 -22.34 20.11
C TYR A 685 23.63 -21.81 20.74
N VAL A 686 23.70 -21.47 22.02
CA VAL A 686 22.64 -20.72 22.72
C VAL A 686 23.21 -19.35 23.07
N VAL A 687 22.65 -18.30 22.47
CA VAL A 687 22.98 -16.91 22.81
C VAL A 687 22.03 -16.48 23.91
N PHE A 688 22.58 -15.96 25.00
CA PHE A 688 21.77 -15.53 26.12
C PHE A 688 22.07 -14.07 26.50
N GLY A 689 21.00 -13.33 26.71
CA GLY A 689 21.05 -11.98 27.28
C GLY A 689 20.62 -11.97 28.74
N ALA A 690 20.28 -10.80 29.25
CA ALA A 690 19.76 -10.65 30.62
C ALA A 690 18.47 -11.47 30.80
N GLU A 691 18.30 -12.07 31.97
CA GLU A 691 17.14 -12.90 32.36
C GLU A 691 16.92 -14.10 31.42
N ALA A 692 17.97 -14.80 31.08
CA ALA A 692 17.91 -16.03 30.29
C ALA A 692 17.21 -17.16 31.13
N GLY A 693 15.97 -17.46 30.75
CA GLY A 693 15.13 -18.47 31.45
C GLY A 693 15.48 -19.91 31.11
N SER A 694 14.51 -20.85 31.28
CA SER A 694 14.61 -22.28 31.14
C SER A 694 15.36 -22.84 29.90
N LYS A 695 15.52 -22.05 28.87
CA LYS A 695 16.29 -22.43 27.67
C LYS A 695 17.79 -22.47 27.94
N LEU A 696 18.31 -21.63 28.84
CA LEU A 696 19.72 -21.64 29.23
C LEU A 696 20.04 -22.88 30.08
N GLU A 697 19.17 -23.19 31.03
CA GLU A 697 19.30 -24.40 31.83
C GLU A 697 19.25 -25.69 30.99
N LYS A 698 18.37 -25.70 29.99
CA LYS A 698 18.26 -26.79 29.03
C LYS A 698 19.49 -26.93 28.15
N ALA A 699 20.14 -25.82 27.79
CA ALA A 699 21.41 -25.82 27.06
C ALA A 699 22.52 -26.45 27.90
N GLU A 700 22.58 -26.14 29.21
CA GLU A 700 23.53 -26.74 30.14
C GLU A 700 23.32 -28.25 30.25
N GLN A 701 22.09 -28.70 30.45
CA GLN A 701 21.75 -30.12 30.54
C GLN A 701 22.09 -30.92 29.28
N LEU A 702 22.04 -30.27 28.10
CA LEU A 702 22.31 -30.91 26.82
C LEU A 702 23.76 -30.74 26.36
N GLY A 703 24.60 -29.98 27.10
CA GLY A 703 26.00 -29.72 26.73
C GLY A 703 26.16 -28.86 25.48
N VAL A 704 25.19 -27.94 25.22
CA VAL A 704 25.24 -27.05 24.08
C VAL A 704 26.10 -25.83 24.40
N ASP A 705 26.96 -25.40 23.49
CA ASP A 705 27.78 -24.21 23.64
C ASP A 705 26.92 -22.98 23.87
N ARG A 706 27.37 -22.12 24.79
CA ARG A 706 26.66 -20.91 25.22
C ARG A 706 27.56 -19.71 25.01
N MET A 707 26.97 -18.60 24.61
CA MET A 707 27.64 -17.31 24.52
C MET A 707 26.76 -16.21 25.07
N ASP A 708 27.33 -15.33 25.87
CA ASP A 708 26.65 -14.10 26.29
C ASP A 708 26.58 -13.10 25.14
N GLU A 709 25.88 -12.00 25.36
CA GLU A 709 25.71 -10.96 24.33
C GLU A 709 27.03 -10.37 23.85
N THR A 710 27.99 -10.15 24.74
CA THR A 710 29.32 -9.60 24.39
C THR A 710 30.10 -10.56 23.51
N GLN A 711 30.09 -11.84 23.88
CA GLN A 711 30.69 -12.92 23.09
C GLN A 711 30.00 -13.07 21.73
N PHE A 712 28.68 -12.92 21.70
CA PHE A 712 27.90 -12.99 20.46
C PHE A 712 28.22 -11.85 19.51
N LEU A 713 28.35 -10.62 20.01
CA LEU A 713 28.76 -9.46 19.19
C LEU A 713 30.15 -9.62 18.61
N ALA A 714 31.10 -10.07 19.44
CA ALA A 714 32.46 -10.40 18.99
C ALA A 714 32.44 -11.54 17.94
N PHE A 715 31.60 -12.54 18.14
CA PHE A 715 31.40 -13.63 17.19
C PHE A 715 30.86 -13.12 15.84
N LEU A 716 29.84 -12.27 15.85
CA LEU A 716 29.32 -11.68 14.59
C LEU A 716 30.37 -10.82 13.88
N THR A 717 31.15 -10.02 14.62
CA THR A 717 32.20 -9.16 14.06
C THR A 717 33.34 -9.96 13.41
N ALA A 718 33.57 -11.20 13.83
CA ALA A 718 34.56 -12.09 13.22
C ALA A 718 34.18 -12.60 11.82
N TYR A 719 32.90 -12.43 11.44
CA TYR A 719 32.35 -12.87 10.16
C TYR A 719 31.80 -11.72 9.29
N THR A 720 31.86 -10.47 9.76
CA THR A 720 31.59 -9.25 9.01
C THR A 720 32.89 -8.57 8.61
#